data_ba7a11939bce85e2d565a535f09d15ec
#
_entry.id   ba7a11939bce85e2d565a535f09d15ec
#
_cell.length_a   1.000
_cell.length_b   1.000
_cell.length_c   1.000
_cell.angle_alpha   90.00
_cell.angle_beta   90.00
_cell.angle_gamma   90.00
#
_symmetry.space_group_name_H-M   'P 1'
#
loop_
_entity.id
_entity.type
_entity.pdbx_description
1 polymer ?
#
loop_
_entity_poly.entity_id
_entity_poly.type
_entity_poly.pdbx_seq_one_letter_code
_entity_poly.pdbx_strand_id
1 'polypeptide(L)'
;MAIRRRSFLSILACLFSLPLVIVNTGCGGVASTPPPIKTLASVSVTSSSPSVAVGATRQFTATATYSDGSTANVSSTAAWTMATQAFATINSSGLATGVAAGSTMVTASLNGISGSESLTVTATTAALTSISVLPASASVVVGTTQQFTATATYSNGSTANVSSTATWAATTPAVATINSTGLATGATADSTTVTASLSGISGNASLTVMAGTNVVMWHFDAQRTGLNPTEALLSPTTVTPETFGKLFSYLLDGYEYGQPLLVSHLTIAGSASNVVFAATEKDSVYAFDSDNYGTGTPLWQTSLLQSGETPMTDGPIQPFQGITSTPVIDMTSNTLYVVSTQTLTATGASTFRLNALDITTGRQKFGGPVTIQASVPGTNSDSLNGVDTLNTSCVQRAALLLANATVYIGFGGCHSGWLLAYGAQSLAQTGVFNASPNLNGEGPYASAGGVWMGGGGPAADANGNIYITTGNGPWDGMTAWGDSVLKFPSDGTLGTPATPGASGEPTDYFTPDDYRFMNCHDADLASGGLLLIPGSTQALAAGKTGTLYLVNTATLGHEQALDAGATQTVPGVLTDQGFDPYPTSCTDVLGYPGAGTWTTNVNSYEFFSTASYFNGSVYVGITPTATTIPVGIVQFEYSTTLTPGLVSSPAMQLGSNGTTTFISANGTADGVLWIVDHGNPIQNQNPTATAPTTATLRAYDSNNLINELYNSGINTGDAPGYGIKFTSPIVANGKVYIGTAHDLSTATNPQGELDVYGSK
;
A
#
# COMPACT_ATOMS: atom_id res chain seq x y z
N MET A 1 -11.55 -47.62 3.68
CA MET A 1 -11.32 -48.91 3.07
C MET A 1 -9.97 -49.36 3.62
N ALA A 2 -9.95 -50.02 4.74
CA ALA A 2 -9.90 -51.46 4.99
C ALA A 2 -8.50 -52.00 4.72
N ILE A 3 -7.76 -52.25 5.82
CA ILE A 3 -7.59 -53.56 6.52
C ILE A 3 -6.45 -54.37 5.91
N ARG A 4 -5.42 -54.73 6.67
CA ARG A 4 -5.09 -55.98 7.42
C ARG A 4 -3.60 -56.03 7.72
N ARG A 5 -3.13 -56.11 8.96
CA ARG A 5 -3.02 -57.28 9.89
C ARG A 5 -2.41 -58.58 9.31
N ARG A 6 -1.33 -59.02 9.97
CA ARG A 6 -1.06 -60.36 10.57
C ARG A 6 0.43 -60.48 10.85
N SER A 7 0.95 -60.64 12.06
CA SER A 7 0.88 -61.75 13.09
C SER A 7 1.23 -63.14 12.59
N PHE A 8 2.24 -63.74 13.22
CA PHE A 8 2.31 -65.14 13.72
C PHE A 8 3.76 -65.43 14.05
N LEU A 9 4.19 -65.69 15.27
CA LEU A 9 3.95 -66.78 16.24
C LEU A 9 4.66 -68.08 15.89
N SER A 10 5.43 -68.60 16.86
CA SER A 10 5.51 -69.96 17.45
C SER A 10 6.80 -70.72 17.25
N ILE A 11 7.45 -70.97 18.35
CA ILE A 11 7.44 -72.29 19.13
C ILE A 11 8.38 -73.34 18.55
N LEU A 12 9.36 -73.91 19.32
CA LEU A 12 9.18 -75.10 20.07
C LEU A 12 10.52 -75.61 20.72
N ALA A 13 10.41 -75.98 21.90
CA ALA A 13 11.39 -76.74 22.75
C ALA A 13 11.69 -78.14 22.24
N CYS A 14 12.84 -78.70 22.66
CA CYS A 14 12.93 -80.14 22.97
C CYS A 14 14.04 -80.42 23.95
N LEU A 15 13.65 -81.04 25.00
CA LEU A 15 14.38 -81.82 26.01
C LEU A 15 15.15 -83.04 25.44
N PHE A 16 16.25 -83.48 26.12
CA PHE A 16 16.53 -84.92 26.46
C PHE A 16 17.80 -84.92 27.30
N SER A 17 17.76 -85.24 28.60
CA SER A 17 17.82 -86.47 29.42
C SER A 17 19.18 -87.15 29.43
N LEU A 18 19.61 -87.35 30.69
CA LEU A 18 20.65 -88.15 31.28
C LEU A 18 20.93 -89.55 30.61
N PRO A 19 22.07 -90.21 30.89
CA PRO A 19 22.15 -90.91 32.16
C PRO A 19 23.55 -90.99 32.85
N LEU A 20 23.46 -91.27 34.11
CA LEU A 20 24.33 -91.79 35.18
C LEU A 20 25.10 -93.02 34.82
N VAL A 21 26.42 -93.09 35.10
CA VAL A 21 27.13 -94.34 35.41
C VAL A 21 28.06 -94.08 36.60
N ILE A 22 27.81 -94.87 37.65
CA ILE A 22 28.62 -95.04 38.83
C ILE A 22 29.61 -96.18 38.56
N VAL A 23 30.89 -95.98 38.87
CA VAL A 23 31.78 -97.11 39.25
C VAL A 23 32.69 -96.65 40.40
N ASN A 24 32.61 -97.39 41.46
CA ASN A 24 33.31 -97.30 42.72
C ASN A 24 34.48 -98.30 42.77
N THR A 25 35.66 -97.91 43.15
CA THR A 25 36.70 -98.69 43.86
C THR A 25 37.79 -97.72 44.27
N GLY A 26 38.16 -97.48 45.42
CA GLY A 26 38.59 -98.26 46.54
C GLY A 26 40.02 -97.87 46.94
N CYS A 27 40.17 -97.35 48.13
CA CYS A 27 41.25 -97.51 49.09
C CYS A 27 42.62 -96.77 48.85
N GLY A 28 42.96 -95.93 49.80
CA GLY A 28 44.34 -95.52 50.08
C GLY A 28 44.42 -94.15 50.76
N GLY A 29 44.39 -94.14 52.07
CA GLY A 29 44.47 -92.89 52.84
C GLY A 29 45.86 -92.34 52.88
N VAL A 30 45.86 -90.97 52.67
CA VAL A 30 46.89 -90.10 53.30
C VAL A 30 46.10 -88.91 53.78
N ALA A 31 46.18 -88.60 55.05
CA ALA A 31 45.60 -87.39 55.62
C ALA A 31 46.34 -86.18 55.10
N SER A 32 45.72 -85.47 54.15
CA SER A 32 46.14 -84.11 53.79
C SER A 32 45.35 -83.08 54.65
N THR A 33 46.03 -82.28 55.36
CA THR A 33 45.44 -81.06 55.98
C THR A 33 44.67 -80.30 54.95
N PRO A 34 43.43 -79.90 55.26
CA PRO A 34 42.68 -79.10 54.32
C PRO A 34 43.46 -77.81 54.02
N PRO A 35 43.53 -77.41 52.75
CA PRO A 35 44.19 -76.16 52.42
C PRO A 35 43.49 -75.00 53.19
N PRO A 36 44.23 -73.99 53.62
CA PRO A 36 43.66 -72.86 54.36
C PRO A 36 42.52 -72.28 53.55
N ILE A 37 41.34 -72.11 54.19
CA ILE A 37 40.18 -71.48 53.58
C ILE A 37 40.55 -70.04 53.26
N LYS A 38 40.75 -69.81 51.98
CA LYS A 38 41.02 -68.42 51.56
C LYS A 38 39.77 -67.54 51.69
N THR A 39 39.83 -66.50 52.44
CA THR A 39 38.76 -65.53 52.66
C THR A 39 38.92 -64.34 51.72
N LEU A 40 37.80 -63.78 51.24
CA LEU A 40 37.83 -62.59 50.45
C LEU A 40 38.33 -61.39 51.30
N ALA A 41 39.40 -60.73 50.85
CA ALA A 41 40.02 -59.61 51.55
C ALA A 41 39.57 -58.21 51.02
N SER A 42 39.46 -58.07 49.70
CA SER A 42 39.04 -56.88 49.12
C SER A 42 38.45 -57.12 47.70
N VAL A 43 37.63 -56.13 47.22
CA VAL A 43 37.14 -55.99 45.83
C VAL A 43 37.67 -54.71 45.30
N SER A 44 38.30 -54.72 44.14
CA SER A 44 38.64 -53.48 43.39
C SER A 44 37.83 -53.40 42.11
N VAL A 45 37.42 -52.21 41.75
CA VAL A 45 36.70 -51.90 40.48
C VAL A 45 37.63 -51.06 39.61
N THR A 46 37.78 -51.44 38.35
CA THR A 46 38.64 -50.79 37.38
C THR A 46 37.96 -50.70 36.00
N SER A 47 38.25 -49.67 35.28
CA SER A 47 37.85 -49.50 33.87
C SER A 47 39.04 -48.99 33.03
N SER A 48 38.94 -49.12 31.72
CA SER A 48 39.98 -48.61 30.80
C SER A 48 39.96 -47.09 30.69
N SER A 49 38.88 -46.46 31.17
CA SER A 49 38.72 -45.01 31.24
C SER A 49 37.57 -44.67 32.19
N PRO A 50 37.73 -43.67 33.06
CA PRO A 50 36.71 -43.25 34.03
C PRO A 50 35.60 -42.38 33.39
N SER A 51 35.53 -42.27 32.05
CA SER A 51 34.54 -41.46 31.37
C SER A 51 33.84 -42.20 30.21
N VAL A 52 32.58 -41.82 29.96
CA VAL A 52 31.77 -42.31 28.86
C VAL A 52 30.84 -41.20 28.36
N ALA A 53 30.55 -41.14 27.08
CA ALA A 53 29.55 -40.19 26.56
C ALA A 53 28.12 -40.66 26.86
N VAL A 54 27.15 -39.75 26.89
CA VAL A 54 25.73 -40.09 26.94
C VAL A 54 25.38 -41.02 25.78
N GLY A 55 24.68 -42.12 26.07
CA GLY A 55 24.31 -43.17 25.12
C GLY A 55 25.40 -44.22 24.83
N ALA A 56 26.64 -43.98 25.22
CA ALA A 56 27.74 -44.92 25.04
C ALA A 56 27.90 -45.85 26.27
N THR A 57 28.63 -46.94 26.09
CA THR A 57 28.86 -47.96 27.14
C THR A 57 30.31 -48.01 27.57
N ARG A 58 30.54 -48.43 28.83
CA ARG A 58 31.85 -48.66 29.42
C ARG A 58 31.86 -49.95 30.26
N GLN A 59 32.79 -50.86 29.99
CA GLN A 59 32.97 -52.07 30.77
C GLN A 59 33.81 -51.74 32.02
N PHE A 60 33.28 -52.12 33.17
CA PHE A 60 34.00 -52.22 34.47
C PHE A 60 34.35 -53.64 34.81
N THR A 61 35.51 -53.87 35.44
CA THR A 61 36.00 -55.14 35.89
C THR A 61 36.10 -55.10 37.40
N ALA A 62 35.49 -56.09 38.06
CA ALA A 62 35.64 -56.33 39.49
C ALA A 62 36.68 -57.44 39.73
N THR A 63 37.71 -57.12 40.52
CA THR A 63 38.76 -58.05 40.89
C THR A 63 38.72 -58.32 42.40
N ALA A 64 38.50 -59.56 42.80
CA ALA A 64 38.61 -60.01 44.19
C ALA A 64 40.05 -60.30 44.53
N THR A 65 40.51 -59.84 45.70
CA THR A 65 41.78 -60.24 46.30
C THR A 65 41.49 -61.05 47.55
N TYR A 66 42.12 -62.24 47.70
CA TYR A 66 41.92 -63.14 48.82
C TYR A 66 43.04 -62.99 49.82
N SER A 67 42.87 -63.59 51.03
CA SER A 67 43.83 -63.54 52.14
C SER A 67 45.19 -64.23 51.86
N ASP A 68 45.25 -65.05 50.81
CA ASP A 68 46.48 -65.63 50.30
C ASP A 68 47.22 -64.84 49.25
N GLY A 69 46.72 -63.65 48.95
CA GLY A 69 47.23 -62.78 47.93
C GLY A 69 46.80 -63.04 46.49
N SER A 70 46.06 -64.13 46.27
CA SER A 70 45.56 -64.51 44.95
C SER A 70 44.44 -63.54 44.52
N THR A 71 44.32 -63.33 43.23
CA THR A 71 43.26 -62.45 42.65
C THR A 71 42.38 -63.25 41.67
N ALA A 72 41.12 -62.92 41.57
CA ALA A 72 40.19 -63.46 40.60
C ALA A 72 39.27 -62.35 40.00
N ASN A 73 38.99 -62.52 38.72
CA ASN A 73 37.95 -61.64 38.10
C ASN A 73 36.56 -62.12 38.56
N VAL A 74 35.82 -61.27 39.24
CA VAL A 74 34.51 -61.56 39.81
C VAL A 74 33.40 -60.71 39.16
N SER A 75 33.67 -60.15 38.03
CA SER A 75 32.74 -59.20 37.33
C SER A 75 31.39 -59.87 37.06
N SER A 76 31.31 -61.18 36.81
CA SER A 76 30.07 -61.88 36.53
C SER A 76 29.34 -62.42 37.80
N THR A 77 29.98 -62.37 38.97
CA THR A 77 29.41 -62.85 40.24
C THR A 77 29.22 -61.74 41.27
N ALA A 78 29.85 -60.59 41.10
CA ALA A 78 29.66 -59.40 41.93
C ALA A 78 28.29 -58.79 41.68
N ALA A 79 27.67 -58.22 42.71
CA ALA A 79 26.49 -57.37 42.62
C ALA A 79 26.95 -56.00 42.24
N TRP A 80 26.51 -55.51 41.08
CA TRP A 80 26.83 -54.21 40.58
C TRP A 80 25.75 -53.14 40.94
N THR A 81 26.17 -52.01 41.40
CA THR A 81 25.28 -50.90 41.71
C THR A 81 25.85 -49.59 41.22
N MET A 82 24.96 -48.63 40.99
CA MET A 82 25.27 -47.27 40.58
C MET A 82 24.72 -46.29 41.65
N ALA A 83 25.56 -45.39 42.17
CA ALA A 83 25.16 -44.48 43.22
C ALA A 83 24.06 -43.49 42.72
N THR A 84 24.11 -43.06 41.43
CA THR A 84 23.15 -42.15 40.84
C THR A 84 22.77 -42.66 39.43
N GLN A 85 21.64 -43.42 39.38
CA GLN A 85 21.16 -44.00 38.13
C GLN A 85 20.68 -42.95 37.10
N ALA A 86 20.41 -41.73 37.53
CA ALA A 86 20.09 -40.63 36.63
C ALA A 86 21.25 -40.29 35.68
N PHE A 87 22.52 -40.52 36.06
CA PHE A 87 23.68 -40.24 35.23
C PHE A 87 24.14 -41.45 34.40
N ALA A 88 24.09 -42.66 34.97
CA ALA A 88 24.41 -43.87 34.26
C ALA A 88 23.69 -45.10 34.88
N THR A 89 23.49 -46.14 34.09
CA THR A 89 23.02 -47.44 34.54
C THR A 89 24.13 -48.50 34.39
N ILE A 90 24.08 -49.59 35.16
CA ILE A 90 25.02 -50.69 35.05
C ILE A 90 24.28 -52.04 35.08
N ASN A 91 24.68 -52.96 34.27
CA ASN A 91 24.10 -54.30 34.24
C ASN A 91 24.88 -55.29 35.14
N SER A 92 24.38 -56.54 35.28
CA SER A 92 24.96 -57.56 36.09
C SER A 92 26.35 -58.11 35.62
N SER A 93 26.79 -57.70 34.43
CA SER A 93 28.14 -58.06 33.91
C SER A 93 29.15 -56.90 34.07
N GLY A 94 28.73 -55.78 34.69
CA GLY A 94 29.60 -54.59 34.88
C GLY A 94 29.68 -53.70 33.68
N LEU A 95 28.75 -53.77 32.70
CA LEU A 95 28.65 -52.84 31.57
C LEU A 95 27.78 -51.63 31.97
N ALA A 96 28.41 -50.50 32.09
CA ALA A 96 27.73 -49.24 32.38
C ALA A 96 27.33 -48.54 31.08
N THR A 97 26.15 -47.87 31.09
CA THR A 97 25.62 -47.02 29.99
C THR A 97 25.39 -45.63 30.50
N GLY A 98 25.95 -44.61 29.83
CA GLY A 98 25.73 -43.20 30.15
C GLY A 98 24.29 -42.76 29.83
N VAL A 99 23.60 -42.12 30.77
CA VAL A 99 22.20 -41.67 30.64
C VAL A 99 22.13 -40.14 30.50
N ALA A 100 22.79 -39.42 31.41
CA ALA A 100 22.86 -37.95 31.40
C ALA A 100 24.24 -37.48 31.89
N ALA A 101 24.69 -36.33 31.46
CA ALA A 101 25.96 -35.74 31.85
C ALA A 101 26.02 -35.53 33.38
N GLY A 102 27.11 -35.99 33.99
CA GLY A 102 27.31 -35.93 35.43
C GLY A 102 28.28 -37.00 35.90
N SER A 103 28.60 -37.05 37.20
CA SER A 103 29.49 -38.04 37.78
C SER A 103 28.75 -38.91 38.78
N THR A 104 29.06 -40.20 38.77
CA THR A 104 28.45 -41.21 39.67
C THR A 104 29.52 -42.24 40.08
N MET A 105 29.25 -43.02 41.13
CA MET A 105 30.11 -44.10 41.60
C MET A 105 29.55 -45.44 41.12
N VAL A 106 30.39 -46.25 40.48
CA VAL A 106 30.17 -47.65 40.17
C VAL A 106 30.70 -48.48 41.32
N THR A 107 29.90 -49.37 41.89
CA THR A 107 30.27 -50.22 43.01
C THR A 107 30.00 -51.69 42.65
N ALA A 108 31.00 -52.55 42.88
CA ALA A 108 30.84 -53.95 42.83
C ALA A 108 30.97 -54.53 44.24
N SER A 109 30.03 -55.43 44.66
CA SER A 109 29.99 -56.01 45.96
C SER A 109 29.97 -57.55 45.83
N LEU A 110 30.83 -58.22 46.59
CA LEU A 110 30.88 -59.68 46.67
C LEU A 110 30.99 -60.10 48.15
N ASN A 111 30.06 -60.92 48.62
CA ASN A 111 30.04 -61.41 50.01
C ASN A 111 30.18 -60.26 51.07
N GLY A 112 29.55 -59.10 50.81
CA GLY A 112 29.56 -57.96 51.72
C GLY A 112 30.78 -57.03 51.62
N ILE A 113 31.84 -57.42 50.84
CA ILE A 113 32.99 -56.54 50.57
C ILE A 113 32.80 -55.83 49.23
N SER A 114 32.97 -54.51 49.23
CA SER A 114 32.74 -53.68 48.08
C SER A 114 33.99 -52.90 47.63
N GLY A 115 34.09 -52.70 46.34
CA GLY A 115 35.03 -51.79 45.70
C GLY A 115 34.27 -50.78 44.78
N SER A 116 34.81 -49.60 44.60
CA SER A 116 34.15 -48.60 43.79
C SER A 116 35.12 -47.83 42.89
N GLU A 117 34.62 -47.36 41.75
CA GLU A 117 35.32 -46.47 40.85
C GLU A 117 34.35 -45.36 40.38
N SER A 118 34.85 -44.13 40.18
CA SER A 118 34.04 -43.03 39.64
C SER A 118 33.84 -43.18 38.12
N LEU A 119 32.63 -42.86 37.64
CA LEU A 119 32.31 -42.71 36.23
C LEU A 119 31.80 -41.32 35.96
N THR A 120 32.43 -40.62 35.03
CA THR A 120 31.93 -39.33 34.49
C THR A 120 31.27 -39.56 33.16
N VAL A 121 30.00 -39.18 33.07
CA VAL A 121 29.24 -39.14 31.80
C VAL A 121 29.38 -37.76 31.20
N THR A 122 29.91 -37.68 29.99
CA THR A 122 30.08 -36.41 29.26
C THR A 122 28.91 -36.18 28.30
N ALA A 123 28.45 -34.92 28.21
CA ALA A 123 27.46 -34.56 27.20
C ALA A 123 28.02 -34.79 25.80
N THR A 124 27.21 -35.31 24.90
CA THR A 124 27.52 -35.29 23.47
C THR A 124 27.29 -33.88 22.97
N THR A 125 28.32 -33.17 22.49
CA THR A 125 28.16 -31.90 21.78
C THR A 125 27.41 -32.18 20.47
N ALA A 126 26.21 -31.64 20.39
CA ALA A 126 25.44 -31.75 19.15
C ALA A 126 26.16 -30.96 18.04
N ALA A 127 26.46 -31.63 16.94
CA ALA A 127 27.10 -30.99 15.79
C ALA A 127 26.05 -30.21 14.98
N LEU A 128 26.42 -29.03 14.49
CA LEU A 128 25.60 -28.25 13.55
C LEU A 128 25.42 -29.06 12.25
N THR A 129 24.20 -29.25 11.77
CA THR A 129 23.89 -30.06 10.57
C THR A 129 23.35 -29.23 9.41
N SER A 130 22.59 -28.15 9.69
CA SER A 130 22.05 -27.28 8.66
C SER A 130 21.72 -25.91 9.23
N ILE A 131 21.63 -24.90 8.33
CA ILE A 131 21.10 -23.58 8.59
C ILE A 131 19.94 -23.35 7.62
N SER A 132 18.80 -22.89 8.11
CA SER A 132 17.70 -22.36 7.30
C SER A 132 17.66 -20.86 7.43
N VAL A 133 17.41 -20.14 6.31
CA VAL A 133 17.22 -18.69 6.28
C VAL A 133 15.78 -18.39 5.91
N LEU A 134 15.11 -17.55 6.70
CA LEU A 134 13.72 -17.16 6.48
C LEU A 134 13.59 -15.62 6.46
N PRO A 135 12.70 -15.09 5.60
CA PRO A 135 11.93 -15.81 4.58
C PRO A 135 12.85 -16.45 3.51
N ALA A 136 12.43 -17.58 2.92
CA ALA A 136 13.21 -18.27 1.89
C ALA A 136 13.33 -17.48 0.59
N SER A 137 12.38 -16.60 0.33
CA SER A 137 12.39 -15.58 -0.72
C SER A 137 11.76 -14.29 -0.22
N ALA A 138 12.28 -13.17 -0.66
CA ALA A 138 11.74 -11.84 -0.35
C ALA A 138 11.90 -10.92 -1.55
N SER A 139 11.04 -9.89 -1.62
CA SER A 139 11.15 -8.80 -2.56
C SER A 139 11.13 -7.47 -1.80
N VAL A 140 11.99 -6.53 -2.21
CA VAL A 140 12.07 -5.18 -1.65
C VAL A 140 12.26 -4.16 -2.77
N VAL A 141 11.91 -2.92 -2.52
CA VAL A 141 12.21 -1.82 -3.45
C VAL A 141 13.60 -1.26 -3.13
N VAL A 142 14.28 -0.69 -4.11
CA VAL A 142 15.54 0.04 -3.90
C VAL A 142 15.40 1.04 -2.75
N GLY A 143 16.34 1.01 -1.83
CA GLY A 143 16.37 1.85 -0.62
C GLY A 143 15.64 1.24 0.59
N THR A 144 14.81 0.22 0.43
CA THR A 144 14.09 -0.42 1.53
C THR A 144 14.82 -1.65 2.08
N THR A 145 14.38 -2.15 3.23
CA THR A 145 15.08 -3.21 3.97
C THR A 145 14.21 -4.44 4.16
N GLN A 146 14.88 -5.61 4.28
CA GLN A 146 14.29 -6.90 4.66
C GLN A 146 15.11 -7.55 5.75
N GLN A 147 14.45 -7.92 6.85
CA GLN A 147 15.07 -8.73 7.90
C GLN A 147 15.05 -10.21 7.53
N PHE A 148 16.20 -10.86 7.52
CA PHE A 148 16.35 -12.30 7.43
C PHE A 148 16.73 -12.90 8.80
N THR A 149 16.25 -14.11 9.06
CA THR A 149 16.51 -14.87 10.29
C THR A 149 17.20 -16.19 9.94
N ALA A 150 18.29 -16.52 10.62
CA ALA A 150 19.00 -17.77 10.45
C ALA A 150 18.71 -18.72 11.63
N THR A 151 18.24 -19.92 11.35
CA THR A 151 17.99 -20.98 12.34
C THR A 151 18.89 -22.17 12.08
N ALA A 152 19.74 -22.47 13.06
CA ALA A 152 20.60 -23.66 13.08
C ALA A 152 19.84 -24.90 13.53
N THR A 153 20.07 -26.03 12.89
CA THR A 153 19.63 -27.35 13.33
C THR A 153 20.84 -28.22 13.68
N TYR A 154 20.79 -28.89 14.82
CA TYR A 154 21.87 -29.74 15.33
C TYR A 154 21.56 -31.22 15.20
N SER A 155 22.61 -32.07 15.29
CA SER A 155 22.52 -33.52 15.13
C SER A 155 21.61 -34.25 16.13
N ASN A 156 21.27 -33.60 17.23
CA ASN A 156 20.30 -34.08 18.23
C ASN A 156 18.86 -33.59 17.96
N GLY A 157 18.60 -32.91 16.81
CA GLY A 157 17.30 -32.38 16.43
C GLY A 157 16.96 -31.06 17.08
N SER A 158 17.78 -30.50 17.97
CA SER A 158 17.53 -29.16 18.54
C SER A 158 17.78 -28.06 17.52
N THR A 159 17.06 -26.92 17.66
CA THR A 159 17.25 -25.74 16.84
C THR A 159 17.62 -24.52 17.68
N ALA A 160 18.30 -23.54 17.09
CA ALA A 160 18.64 -22.27 17.72
C ALA A 160 18.64 -21.15 16.69
N ASN A 161 18.16 -19.96 17.09
CA ASN A 161 18.34 -18.75 16.29
C ASN A 161 19.81 -18.33 16.35
N VAL A 162 20.46 -18.26 15.20
CA VAL A 162 21.88 -17.90 15.05
C VAL A 162 22.07 -16.61 14.25
N SER A 163 21.01 -15.81 14.04
CA SER A 163 21.05 -14.60 13.20
C SER A 163 22.14 -13.61 13.63
N SER A 164 22.41 -13.48 14.94
CA SER A 164 23.44 -12.57 15.48
C SER A 164 24.85 -13.16 15.52
N THR A 165 25.01 -14.47 15.29
CA THR A 165 26.30 -15.18 15.35
C THR A 165 26.75 -15.73 14.00
N ALA A 166 25.83 -15.83 13.03
CA ALA A 166 26.12 -16.20 11.66
C ALA A 166 26.86 -15.06 10.94
N THR A 167 27.71 -15.41 10.00
CA THR A 167 28.26 -14.46 9.04
C THR A 167 27.31 -14.34 7.87
N TRP A 168 26.85 -13.12 7.62
CA TRP A 168 25.93 -12.79 6.54
C TRP A 168 26.66 -12.24 5.31
N ALA A 169 26.21 -12.59 4.13
CA ALA A 169 26.68 -12.08 2.86
C ALA A 169 25.57 -12.05 1.81
N ALA A 170 25.59 -11.05 0.93
CA ALA A 170 24.84 -11.04 -0.34
C ALA A 170 25.82 -11.42 -1.47
N THR A 171 25.39 -12.31 -2.37
CA THR A 171 26.22 -12.76 -3.50
C THR A 171 26.60 -11.61 -4.42
N THR A 172 25.70 -10.64 -4.61
CA THR A 172 25.89 -9.45 -5.43
C THR A 172 25.72 -8.20 -4.56
N PRO A 173 26.79 -7.70 -3.89
CA PRO A 173 26.68 -6.52 -3.02
C PRO A 173 26.21 -5.23 -3.71
N ALA A 174 26.34 -5.15 -5.04
CA ALA A 174 25.80 -4.04 -5.83
C ALA A 174 24.26 -4.07 -5.88
N VAL A 175 23.64 -5.26 -5.75
CA VAL A 175 22.16 -5.41 -5.75
C VAL A 175 21.61 -5.18 -4.36
N ALA A 176 22.22 -5.78 -3.33
CA ALA A 176 21.82 -5.56 -1.94
C ALA A 176 23.00 -5.71 -0.99
N THR A 177 23.02 -4.91 0.06
CA THR A 177 23.93 -5.09 1.22
C THR A 177 23.19 -5.81 2.34
N ILE A 178 23.92 -6.50 3.23
CA ILE A 178 23.34 -7.12 4.41
C ILE A 178 24.28 -6.90 5.62
N ASN A 179 23.70 -6.57 6.75
CA ASN A 179 24.46 -6.33 7.97
C ASN A 179 24.64 -7.60 8.82
N SER A 180 25.39 -7.50 9.92
CA SER A 180 25.70 -8.62 10.82
C SER A 180 24.49 -9.20 11.57
N THR A 181 23.34 -8.55 11.55
CA THR A 181 22.09 -9.06 12.17
C THR A 181 21.12 -9.67 11.17
N GLY A 182 21.50 -9.71 9.88
CA GLY A 182 20.66 -10.25 8.81
C GLY A 182 19.67 -9.26 8.21
N LEU A 183 19.84 -7.94 8.46
CA LEU A 183 19.07 -6.90 7.80
C LEU A 183 19.69 -6.58 6.45
N ALA A 184 19.00 -6.91 5.36
CA ALA A 184 19.38 -6.60 4.00
C ALA A 184 18.79 -5.27 3.56
N THR A 185 19.51 -4.49 2.74
CA THR A 185 19.08 -3.24 2.12
C THR A 185 19.26 -3.34 0.61
N GLY A 186 18.17 -3.12 -0.16
CA GLY A 186 18.20 -3.09 -1.62
C GLY A 186 18.95 -1.87 -2.15
N ALA A 187 19.88 -2.05 -3.09
CA ALA A 187 20.69 -1.00 -3.67
C ALA A 187 20.40 -0.74 -5.17
N THR A 188 20.26 -1.77 -5.97
CA THR A 188 19.88 -1.67 -7.40
C THR A 188 18.93 -2.79 -7.77
N ALA A 189 18.03 -2.51 -8.70
CA ALA A 189 17.02 -3.47 -9.15
C ALA A 189 17.67 -4.65 -9.87
N ASP A 190 17.61 -5.82 -9.23
CA ASP A 190 18.04 -7.13 -9.73
C ASP A 190 17.77 -8.18 -8.62
N SER A 191 18.23 -9.42 -8.81
CA SER A 191 18.14 -10.48 -7.80
C SER A 191 19.50 -10.86 -7.26
N THR A 192 19.56 -11.18 -5.95
CA THR A 192 20.75 -11.69 -5.28
C THR A 192 20.39 -12.81 -4.30
N THR A 193 21.38 -13.59 -3.90
CA THR A 193 21.24 -14.59 -2.85
C THR A 193 21.82 -14.07 -1.55
N VAL A 194 21.04 -14.12 -0.49
CA VAL A 194 21.47 -13.86 0.89
C VAL A 194 21.88 -15.18 1.53
N THR A 195 23.07 -15.22 2.12
CA THR A 195 23.67 -16.41 2.75
C THR A 195 23.98 -16.12 4.22
N ALA A 196 23.57 -17.02 5.10
CA ALA A 196 24.01 -17.07 6.48
C ALA A 196 24.94 -18.28 6.70
N SER A 197 26.13 -18.06 7.24
CA SER A 197 27.14 -19.12 7.45
C SER A 197 27.59 -19.18 8.90
N LEU A 198 27.70 -20.39 9.46
CA LEU A 198 28.22 -20.64 10.80
C LEU A 198 29.00 -21.95 10.80
N SER A 199 30.24 -21.93 11.27
CA SER A 199 31.09 -23.14 11.38
C SER A 199 31.22 -23.95 10.06
N GLY A 200 31.22 -23.26 8.91
CA GLY A 200 31.35 -23.87 7.58
C GLY A 200 30.06 -24.41 6.98
N ILE A 201 28.92 -24.34 7.69
CA ILE A 201 27.60 -24.70 7.18
C ILE A 201 26.85 -23.42 6.81
N SER A 202 26.17 -23.42 5.67
CA SER A 202 25.46 -22.26 5.14
C SER A 202 24.00 -22.58 4.84
N GLY A 203 23.15 -21.56 4.99
CA GLY A 203 21.77 -21.50 4.51
C GLY A 203 21.57 -20.30 3.61
N ASN A 204 20.68 -20.41 2.64
CA ASN A 204 20.45 -19.39 1.60
C ASN A 204 18.98 -18.97 1.54
N ALA A 205 18.76 -17.74 1.12
CA ALA A 205 17.47 -17.18 0.72
C ALA A 205 17.65 -16.33 -0.54
N SER A 206 16.59 -16.18 -1.36
CA SER A 206 16.60 -15.25 -2.49
C SER A 206 16.09 -13.88 -2.06
N LEU A 207 16.70 -12.82 -2.59
CA LEU A 207 16.24 -11.45 -2.45
C LEU A 207 16.15 -10.82 -3.84
N THR A 208 14.95 -10.37 -4.22
CA THR A 208 14.71 -9.56 -5.41
C THR A 208 14.58 -8.11 -5.01
N VAL A 209 15.41 -7.25 -5.57
CA VAL A 209 15.32 -5.80 -5.42
C VAL A 209 14.64 -5.24 -6.67
N MET A 210 13.55 -4.54 -6.49
CA MET A 210 12.75 -3.95 -7.57
C MET A 210 13.08 -2.48 -7.72
N ALA A 211 12.96 -1.95 -8.94
CA ALA A 211 12.99 -0.50 -9.16
C ALA A 211 11.82 0.14 -8.41
N GLY A 212 12.07 1.29 -7.81
CA GLY A 212 11.00 2.06 -7.19
C GLY A 212 10.12 2.73 -8.23
N THR A 213 8.84 2.86 -7.91
CA THR A 213 7.86 3.55 -8.73
C THR A 213 7.64 4.96 -8.21
N ASN A 214 7.60 5.93 -9.12
CA ASN A 214 7.23 7.31 -8.82
C ASN A 214 5.73 7.53 -9.10
N VAL A 215 5.07 8.29 -8.23
CA VAL A 215 3.73 8.85 -8.47
C VAL A 215 3.88 10.36 -8.45
N VAL A 216 4.03 10.97 -9.62
CA VAL A 216 4.45 12.37 -9.80
C VAL A 216 3.32 13.31 -10.21
N MET A 217 2.12 12.77 -10.38
CA MET A 217 0.92 13.53 -10.70
C MET A 217 -0.33 12.78 -10.25
N TRP A 218 -1.44 13.49 -10.23
CA TRP A 218 -2.74 12.93 -9.87
C TRP A 218 -3.12 11.76 -10.78
N HIS A 219 -3.64 10.71 -10.15
CA HIS A 219 -4.14 9.50 -10.82
C HIS A 219 -3.07 8.79 -11.66
N PHE A 220 -1.81 8.85 -11.20
CA PHE A 220 -0.61 8.17 -11.68
C PHE A 220 0.03 8.76 -12.94
N ASP A 221 -0.73 9.02 -14.01
CA ASP A 221 -0.19 9.43 -15.32
C ASP A 221 -1.00 10.57 -15.98
N ALA A 222 -0.52 11.06 -17.12
CA ALA A 222 -1.16 12.13 -17.85
C ALA A 222 -2.50 11.73 -18.51
N GLN A 223 -2.73 10.45 -18.73
CA GLN A 223 -4.00 9.91 -19.24
C GLN A 223 -5.04 9.73 -18.14
N ARG A 224 -4.63 9.90 -16.87
CA ARG A 224 -5.48 9.75 -15.67
C ARG A 224 -5.99 8.33 -15.48
N THR A 225 -5.14 7.33 -15.73
CA THR A 225 -5.54 5.91 -15.71
C THR A 225 -5.86 5.39 -14.33
N GLY A 226 -5.35 6.00 -13.26
CA GLY A 226 -5.50 5.50 -11.90
C GLY A 226 -4.84 4.14 -11.68
N LEU A 227 -3.79 3.83 -12.46
CA LEU A 227 -3.13 2.54 -12.45
C LEU A 227 -1.63 2.67 -12.19
N ASN A 228 -1.16 2.01 -11.13
CA ASN A 228 0.26 1.69 -11.00
C ASN A 228 0.50 0.25 -11.49
N PRO A 229 1.02 0.06 -12.72
CA PRO A 229 1.23 -1.28 -13.29
C PRO A 229 2.54 -1.95 -12.82
N THR A 230 3.29 -1.31 -11.93
CA THR A 230 4.61 -1.80 -11.47
C THR A 230 4.62 -2.18 -9.99
N GLU A 231 3.46 -2.23 -9.33
CA GLU A 231 3.33 -2.63 -7.95
C GLU A 231 3.28 -4.17 -7.84
N ALA A 232 4.36 -4.76 -7.35
CA ALA A 232 4.48 -6.22 -7.22
C ALA A 232 4.51 -6.71 -5.76
N LEU A 233 4.48 -5.80 -4.78
CA LEU A 233 4.49 -6.17 -3.36
C LEU A 233 3.07 -6.32 -2.79
N LEU A 234 2.12 -5.54 -3.31
CA LEU A 234 0.72 -5.58 -2.91
C LEU A 234 -0.09 -6.36 -3.94
N SER A 235 -0.62 -7.49 -3.53
CA SER A 235 -1.40 -8.40 -4.36
C SER A 235 -2.64 -8.88 -3.61
N PRO A 236 -3.63 -9.52 -4.27
CA PRO A 236 -4.77 -10.11 -3.57
C PRO A 236 -4.40 -11.13 -2.49
N THR A 237 -3.18 -11.69 -2.52
CA THR A 237 -2.70 -12.66 -1.53
C THR A 237 -1.90 -12.04 -0.39
N THR A 238 -1.34 -10.84 -0.56
CA THR A 238 -0.54 -10.14 0.46
C THR A 238 -1.33 -9.06 1.19
N VAL A 239 -2.44 -8.59 0.60
CA VAL A 239 -3.32 -7.58 1.19
C VAL A 239 -4.44 -8.29 1.95
N THR A 240 -4.17 -8.66 3.21
CA THR A 240 -5.17 -9.28 4.10
C THR A 240 -5.16 -8.57 5.46
N PRO A 241 -6.23 -8.68 6.27
CA PRO A 241 -6.26 -8.05 7.59
C PRO A 241 -5.11 -8.46 8.53
N GLU A 242 -4.52 -9.65 8.32
CA GLU A 242 -3.41 -10.18 9.13
C GLU A 242 -2.05 -9.65 8.69
N THR A 243 -1.88 -9.37 7.40
CA THR A 243 -0.56 -9.07 6.80
C THR A 243 -0.41 -7.62 6.37
N PHE A 244 -1.51 -6.87 6.29
CA PHE A 244 -1.56 -5.49 5.84
C PHE A 244 -2.26 -4.60 6.86
N GLY A 245 -1.82 -3.35 7.01
CA GLY A 245 -2.45 -2.38 7.92
C GLY A 245 -1.72 -1.06 8.00
N LYS A 246 -2.21 -0.18 8.90
CA LYS A 246 -1.63 1.13 9.16
C LYS A 246 -0.25 0.96 9.82
N LEU A 247 0.77 1.56 9.24
CA LEU A 247 2.13 1.55 9.75
C LEU A 247 2.40 2.74 10.68
N PHE A 248 2.05 3.95 10.21
CA PHE A 248 2.21 5.21 10.94
C PHE A 248 1.44 6.34 10.24
N SER A 249 1.44 7.52 10.87
CA SER A 249 0.92 8.76 10.27
C SER A 249 1.87 9.92 10.51
N TYR A 250 1.99 10.83 9.54
CA TYR A 250 2.66 12.11 9.68
C TYR A 250 1.64 13.20 9.95
N LEU A 251 1.90 14.04 10.97
CA LEU A 251 1.06 15.19 11.26
C LEU A 251 1.36 16.33 10.27
N LEU A 252 0.30 16.97 9.79
CA LEU A 252 0.33 18.13 8.92
C LEU A 252 -0.28 19.34 9.63
N ASP A 253 0.11 20.54 9.22
CA ASP A 253 -0.41 21.78 9.82
C ASP A 253 -1.82 22.13 9.37
N GLY A 254 -2.33 21.51 8.30
CA GLY A 254 -3.66 21.71 7.72
C GLY A 254 -4.13 20.48 6.96
N TYR A 255 -5.33 20.51 6.42
CA TYR A 255 -5.88 19.40 5.64
C TYR A 255 -5.19 19.27 4.28
N GLU A 256 -4.93 18.04 3.84
CA GLU A 256 -4.48 17.72 2.50
C GLU A 256 -5.68 17.34 1.63
N TYR A 257 -6.12 18.27 0.78
CA TYR A 257 -7.20 18.03 -0.19
C TYR A 257 -6.73 17.36 -1.47
N GLY A 258 -5.48 17.57 -1.82
CA GLY A 258 -4.83 16.94 -2.97
C GLY A 258 -4.46 15.49 -2.71
N GLN A 259 -4.05 14.81 -3.76
CA GLN A 259 -3.42 13.50 -3.67
C GLN A 259 -1.95 13.69 -3.27
N PRO A 260 -1.40 12.93 -2.31
CA PRO A 260 0.04 12.92 -2.06
C PRO A 260 0.83 12.44 -3.30
N LEU A 261 2.10 12.83 -3.41
CA LEU A 261 2.98 12.40 -4.49
C LEU A 261 4.16 11.62 -3.92
N LEU A 262 4.76 10.74 -4.74
CA LEU A 262 5.88 9.90 -4.31
C LEU A 262 7.02 9.93 -5.32
N VAL A 263 8.25 10.10 -4.82
CA VAL A 263 9.47 9.92 -5.62
C VAL A 263 10.35 8.89 -4.94
N SER A 264 10.65 7.83 -5.67
CA SER A 264 11.49 6.73 -5.19
C SER A 264 12.96 7.11 -5.28
N HIS A 265 13.73 6.66 -4.28
CA HIS A 265 15.18 6.76 -4.24
C HIS A 265 15.71 8.20 -4.49
N LEU A 266 15.00 9.20 -3.97
CA LEU A 266 15.42 10.60 -4.05
C LEU A 266 16.55 10.88 -3.03
N THR A 267 17.61 11.50 -3.49
CA THR A 267 18.72 11.90 -2.59
C THR A 267 18.45 13.27 -1.98
N ILE A 268 18.24 13.31 -0.67
CA ILE A 268 18.11 14.55 0.14
C ILE A 268 19.22 14.58 1.18
N ALA A 269 19.97 15.69 1.25
CA ALA A 269 21.08 15.89 2.18
C ALA A 269 22.12 14.74 2.18
N GLY A 270 22.29 14.08 1.04
CA GLY A 270 23.26 12.98 0.87
C GLY A 270 22.75 11.59 1.24
N SER A 271 21.49 11.46 1.68
CA SER A 271 20.82 10.19 1.94
C SER A 271 19.75 9.95 0.89
N ALA A 272 19.70 8.74 0.33
CA ALA A 272 18.66 8.34 -0.62
C ALA A 272 17.52 7.65 0.14
N SER A 273 16.27 8.11 -0.09
CA SER A 273 15.04 7.57 0.49
C SER A 273 13.91 7.57 -0.53
N ASN A 274 12.89 6.77 -0.32
CA ASN A 274 11.60 6.98 -0.97
C ASN A 274 10.90 8.14 -0.25
N VAL A 275 10.51 9.17 -0.99
CA VAL A 275 10.02 10.44 -0.41
C VAL A 275 8.57 10.66 -0.82
N VAL A 276 7.70 10.83 0.17
CA VAL A 276 6.31 11.23 -0.03
C VAL A 276 6.17 12.73 0.22
N PHE A 277 5.44 13.40 -0.68
CA PHE A 277 5.15 14.84 -0.62
C PHE A 277 3.68 15.04 -0.30
N ALA A 278 3.41 15.93 0.65
CA ALA A 278 2.07 16.35 1.04
C ALA A 278 1.95 17.87 0.97
N ALA A 279 0.76 18.38 0.60
CA ALA A 279 0.51 19.81 0.47
C ALA A 279 -0.80 20.18 1.16
N THR A 280 -0.80 21.25 1.97
CA THR A 280 -1.93 21.59 2.84
C THR A 280 -2.66 22.87 2.45
N GLU A 281 -3.91 22.97 2.87
CA GLU A 281 -4.74 24.18 2.74
C GLU A 281 -4.16 25.42 3.47
N LYS A 282 -3.11 25.22 4.28
CA LYS A 282 -2.38 26.31 4.93
C LYS A 282 -1.15 26.77 4.14
N ASP A 283 -1.08 26.43 2.86
CA ASP A 283 0.03 26.77 1.97
C ASP A 283 1.39 26.22 2.44
N SER A 284 1.39 25.03 3.03
CA SER A 284 2.59 24.29 3.39
C SER A 284 2.80 23.09 2.46
N VAL A 285 4.08 22.82 2.12
CA VAL A 285 4.50 21.62 1.39
C VAL A 285 5.53 20.88 2.22
N TYR A 286 5.36 19.58 2.32
CA TYR A 286 6.20 18.67 3.09
C TYR A 286 6.85 17.62 2.22
N ALA A 287 8.04 17.16 2.62
CA ALA A 287 8.66 15.94 2.15
C ALA A 287 8.99 15.04 3.35
N PHE A 288 8.50 13.82 3.35
CA PHE A 288 8.76 12.83 4.40
C PHE A 288 9.47 11.61 3.84
N ASP A 289 10.26 10.94 4.67
CA ASP A 289 10.78 9.61 4.37
C ASP A 289 9.62 8.61 4.41
N SER A 290 9.27 8.03 3.28
CA SER A 290 8.09 7.15 3.19
C SER A 290 8.30 5.77 3.80
N ASP A 291 9.54 5.40 4.12
CA ASP A 291 9.89 4.06 4.61
C ASP A 291 10.19 4.05 6.11
N ASN A 292 10.51 5.21 6.68
CA ASN A 292 10.92 5.30 8.06
C ASN A 292 10.26 6.50 8.75
N TYR A 293 9.31 6.23 9.65
CA TYR A 293 8.69 7.28 10.45
C TYR A 293 9.72 8.10 11.27
N GLY A 294 10.77 7.44 11.80
CA GLY A 294 11.80 8.08 12.61
C GLY A 294 11.21 8.83 13.80
N THR A 295 11.36 10.14 13.81
CA THR A 295 10.78 11.06 14.82
C THR A 295 9.48 11.72 14.33
N GLY A 296 8.97 11.37 13.15
CA GLY A 296 7.85 12.06 12.50
C GLY A 296 8.20 13.42 11.91
N THR A 297 9.51 13.78 11.90
CA THR A 297 9.98 15.06 11.37
C THR A 297 10.12 14.98 9.85
N PRO A 298 9.62 15.98 9.09
CA PRO A 298 9.81 16.00 7.65
C PRO A 298 11.30 16.16 7.27
N LEU A 299 11.70 15.62 6.12
CA LEU A 299 13.00 15.86 5.51
C LEU A 299 13.19 17.36 5.18
N TRP A 300 12.11 17.97 4.73
CA TRP A 300 11.95 19.42 4.65
C TRP A 300 10.48 19.82 4.68
N GLN A 301 10.21 21.03 5.12
CA GLN A 301 8.91 21.70 5.08
C GLN A 301 9.10 23.12 4.57
N THR A 302 8.20 23.55 3.70
CA THR A 302 8.21 24.92 3.16
C THR A 302 6.83 25.53 3.28
N SER A 303 6.70 26.67 3.97
CA SER A 303 5.53 27.52 3.86
C SER A 303 5.66 28.41 2.62
N LEU A 304 4.60 28.47 1.82
CA LEU A 304 4.53 29.31 0.62
C LEU A 304 4.08 30.75 0.94
N LEU A 305 3.66 31.00 2.17
CA LEU A 305 3.29 32.32 2.67
C LEU A 305 4.53 33.20 2.81
N GLN A 306 4.41 34.44 2.35
CA GLN A 306 5.40 35.47 2.52
C GLN A 306 5.12 36.31 3.77
N SER A 307 6.06 37.15 4.17
CA SER A 307 5.87 38.04 5.32
C SER A 307 4.66 38.95 5.14
N GLY A 308 3.74 38.95 6.11
CA GLY A 308 2.49 39.72 6.06
C GLY A 308 1.35 39.00 5.31
N GLU A 309 1.46 37.75 5.03
CA GLU A 309 0.43 36.92 4.42
C GLU A 309 -0.13 35.86 5.37
N THR A 310 -1.36 35.47 5.14
CA THR A 310 -2.07 34.37 5.81
C THR A 310 -2.72 33.48 4.76
N PRO A 311 -3.03 32.21 5.08
CA PRO A 311 -3.92 31.43 4.23
C PRO A 311 -5.26 32.17 4.08
N MET A 312 -5.90 32.04 2.93
CA MET A 312 -7.21 32.64 2.69
C MET A 312 -8.28 31.95 3.54
N THR A 313 -9.11 32.75 4.27
CA THR A 313 -10.14 32.23 5.20
C THR A 313 -11.56 32.46 4.73
N ASP A 314 -11.79 33.40 3.80
CA ASP A 314 -13.10 33.82 3.29
C ASP A 314 -13.44 33.23 1.92
N GLY A 315 -12.70 32.21 1.49
CA GLY A 315 -12.95 31.47 0.26
C GLY A 315 -14.06 30.44 0.36
N PRO A 316 -14.47 29.83 -0.77
CA PRO A 316 -15.47 28.76 -0.79
C PRO A 316 -15.06 27.48 -0.07
N ILE A 317 -13.75 27.24 0.12
CA ILE A 317 -13.22 26.11 0.90
C ILE A 317 -12.86 26.60 2.30
N GLN A 318 -13.33 25.88 3.31
CA GLN A 318 -13.19 26.23 4.71
C GLN A 318 -12.47 25.10 5.48
N PRO A 319 -11.70 25.41 6.53
CA PRO A 319 -11.48 26.75 7.11
C PRO A 319 -10.47 27.61 6.35
N PHE A 320 -9.67 27.01 5.44
CA PHE A 320 -8.70 27.72 4.62
C PHE A 320 -8.79 27.29 3.16
N GLN A 321 -8.48 28.21 2.27
CA GLN A 321 -8.34 27.96 0.84
C GLN A 321 -6.91 28.26 0.40
N GLY A 322 -5.96 27.45 0.83
CA GLY A 322 -4.57 27.53 0.37
C GLY A 322 -4.34 26.57 -0.80
N ILE A 323 -3.53 25.54 -0.61
CA ILE A 323 -3.33 24.48 -1.61
C ILE A 323 -4.49 23.48 -1.51
N THR A 324 -5.32 23.42 -2.54
CA THR A 324 -6.52 22.55 -2.59
C THR A 324 -6.52 21.57 -3.75
N SER A 325 -5.50 21.63 -4.60
CA SER A 325 -5.29 20.73 -5.74
C SER A 325 -4.07 19.83 -5.56
N THR A 326 -4.03 18.74 -6.30
CA THR A 326 -2.84 17.89 -6.38
C THR A 326 -1.72 18.60 -7.16
N PRO A 327 -0.52 18.72 -6.58
CA PRO A 327 0.66 19.22 -7.27
C PRO A 327 1.10 18.29 -8.42
N VAL A 328 2.12 18.72 -9.19
CA VAL A 328 2.77 17.85 -10.18
C VAL A 328 4.29 17.99 -10.08
N ILE A 329 5.02 16.87 -10.27
CA ILE A 329 6.48 16.85 -10.23
C ILE A 329 7.06 16.60 -11.63
N ASP A 330 7.99 17.47 -12.04
CA ASP A 330 8.88 17.25 -13.17
C ASP A 330 10.17 16.57 -12.70
N MET A 331 10.30 15.29 -12.98
CA MET A 331 11.50 14.51 -12.65
C MET A 331 12.73 14.94 -13.46
N THR A 332 12.54 15.57 -14.62
CA THR A 332 13.66 16.02 -15.46
C THR A 332 14.40 17.21 -14.83
N SER A 333 13.62 18.12 -14.24
CA SER A 333 14.16 19.29 -13.56
C SER A 333 14.18 19.18 -12.05
N ASN A 334 13.71 18.06 -11.46
CA ASN A 334 13.52 17.88 -10.03
C ASN A 334 12.68 19.02 -9.42
N THR A 335 11.51 19.29 -9.99
CA THR A 335 10.68 20.42 -9.60
C THR A 335 9.25 19.99 -9.30
N LEU A 336 8.73 20.38 -8.14
CA LEU A 336 7.32 20.28 -7.77
C LEU A 336 6.63 21.60 -8.05
N TYR A 337 5.57 21.56 -8.88
CA TYR A 337 4.70 22.72 -9.16
C TYR A 337 3.43 22.61 -8.33
N VAL A 338 3.07 23.74 -7.69
CA VAL A 338 1.89 23.81 -6.83
C VAL A 338 1.30 25.22 -6.85
N VAL A 339 -0.03 25.31 -6.78
CA VAL A 339 -0.74 26.60 -6.67
C VAL A 339 -1.13 26.83 -5.23
N SER A 340 -0.78 28.01 -4.71
CA SER A 340 -1.17 28.49 -3.38
C SER A 340 -2.15 29.66 -3.48
N THR A 341 -2.99 29.83 -2.44
CA THR A 341 -3.94 30.94 -2.34
C THR A 341 -3.77 31.63 -1.00
N GLN A 342 -3.30 32.85 -1.02
CA GLN A 342 -2.96 33.62 0.17
C GLN A 342 -3.64 35.00 0.20
N THR A 343 -3.85 35.51 1.40
CA THR A 343 -4.39 36.84 1.66
C THR A 343 -3.34 37.76 2.27
N LEU A 344 -3.14 38.93 1.66
CA LEU A 344 -2.24 39.96 2.22
C LEU A 344 -2.94 40.66 3.40
N THR A 345 -2.41 40.47 4.61
CA THR A 345 -3.01 40.95 5.87
C THR A 345 -3.24 42.48 5.89
N ALA A 346 -2.36 43.23 5.24
CA ALA A 346 -2.43 44.69 5.23
C ALA A 346 -3.64 45.26 4.42
N THR A 347 -4.11 44.54 3.42
CA THR A 347 -5.17 45.00 2.49
C THR A 347 -6.38 44.07 2.46
N GLY A 348 -6.28 42.86 2.95
CA GLY A 348 -7.30 41.81 2.78
C GLY A 348 -7.37 41.28 1.34
N ALA A 349 -6.45 41.66 0.45
CA ALA A 349 -6.45 41.21 -0.94
C ALA A 349 -5.87 39.80 -1.03
N SER A 350 -6.63 38.90 -1.67
CA SER A 350 -6.20 37.53 -1.93
C SER A 350 -5.64 37.37 -3.34
N THR A 351 -4.71 36.40 -3.51
CA THR A 351 -4.06 36.13 -4.81
C THR A 351 -3.75 34.66 -4.95
N PHE A 352 -3.69 34.17 -6.18
CA PHE A 352 -3.14 32.86 -6.54
C PHE A 352 -1.68 32.99 -6.95
N ARG A 353 -0.85 31.98 -6.59
CA ARG A 353 0.54 31.90 -7.05
C ARG A 353 0.89 30.52 -7.55
N LEU A 354 1.57 30.46 -8.68
CA LEU A 354 2.27 29.27 -9.12
C LEU A 354 3.65 29.23 -8.48
N ASN A 355 3.92 28.20 -7.71
CA ASN A 355 5.19 27.92 -7.08
C ASN A 355 5.90 26.78 -7.79
N ALA A 356 7.22 26.86 -7.93
CA ALA A 356 8.08 25.83 -8.47
C ALA A 356 9.15 25.51 -7.42
N LEU A 357 9.05 24.36 -6.75
CA LEU A 357 9.90 23.97 -5.64
C LEU A 357 10.90 22.88 -6.07
N ASP A 358 12.13 23.03 -5.67
CA ASP A 358 13.12 21.96 -5.75
C ASP A 358 12.73 20.81 -4.80
N ILE A 359 12.51 19.60 -5.34
CA ILE A 359 12.02 18.47 -4.53
C ILE A 359 13.03 18.00 -3.48
N THR A 360 14.31 18.36 -3.60
CA THR A 360 15.35 17.98 -2.63
C THR A 360 15.50 18.96 -1.49
N THR A 361 15.06 20.21 -1.64
CA THR A 361 15.30 21.28 -0.68
C THR A 361 14.08 22.09 -0.28
N GLY A 362 12.95 21.95 -0.99
CA GLY A 362 11.75 22.77 -0.81
C GLY A 362 11.89 24.23 -1.23
N ARG A 363 13.00 24.62 -1.87
CA ARG A 363 13.26 26.02 -2.26
C ARG A 363 12.64 26.35 -3.60
N GLN A 364 12.23 27.63 -3.75
CA GLN A 364 11.74 28.15 -5.03
C GLN A 364 12.81 28.06 -6.13
N LYS A 365 12.36 27.70 -7.33
CA LYS A 365 13.15 27.62 -8.57
C LYS A 365 12.62 28.60 -9.61
N PHE A 366 13.38 28.78 -10.69
CA PHE A 366 13.03 29.53 -11.90
C PHE A 366 12.57 30.98 -11.62
N GLY A 367 13.03 31.58 -10.50
CA GLY A 367 12.63 32.92 -10.09
C GLY A 367 11.22 33.03 -9.53
N GLY A 368 10.54 31.91 -9.26
CA GLY A 368 9.21 31.89 -8.63
C GLY A 368 9.22 32.34 -7.16
N PRO A 369 8.01 32.46 -6.54
CA PRO A 369 6.68 32.22 -7.16
C PRO A 369 6.27 33.32 -8.12
N VAL A 370 5.35 32.98 -9.06
CA VAL A 370 4.73 33.96 -9.95
C VAL A 370 3.24 34.11 -9.60
N THR A 371 2.74 35.36 -9.60
CA THR A 371 1.32 35.60 -9.39
C THR A 371 0.53 35.16 -10.62
N ILE A 372 -0.52 34.37 -10.42
CA ILE A 372 -1.42 33.95 -11.47
C ILE A 372 -2.44 35.03 -11.71
N GLN A 373 -2.49 35.52 -12.92
CA GLN A 373 -3.46 36.53 -13.39
C GLN A 373 -3.90 36.16 -14.80
N ALA A 374 -5.18 36.33 -15.08
CA ALA A 374 -5.72 36.13 -16.42
C ALA A 374 -6.87 37.11 -16.65
N SER A 375 -6.98 37.60 -17.88
CA SER A 375 -8.11 38.41 -18.31
C SER A 375 -8.35 38.19 -19.80
N VAL A 376 -9.60 38.22 -20.19
CA VAL A 376 -10.04 38.13 -21.59
C VAL A 376 -11.12 39.20 -21.86
N PRO A 377 -11.31 39.67 -23.09
CA PRO A 377 -12.50 40.43 -23.44
C PRO A 377 -13.75 39.62 -23.09
N GLY A 378 -14.73 40.27 -22.44
CA GLY A 378 -15.94 39.57 -21.99
C GLY A 378 -17.08 40.54 -21.69
N THR A 379 -18.29 40.00 -21.73
CA THR A 379 -19.54 40.72 -21.47
C THR A 379 -20.45 40.03 -20.47
N ASN A 380 -19.98 38.96 -19.84
CA ASN A 380 -20.69 38.24 -18.77
C ASN A 380 -20.88 39.18 -17.54
N SER A 381 -21.63 38.74 -16.52
CA SER A 381 -21.95 39.55 -15.35
C SER A 381 -20.77 39.97 -14.49
N ASP A 382 -19.66 39.19 -14.54
CA ASP A 382 -18.41 39.46 -13.81
C ASP A 382 -17.47 40.39 -14.59
N SER A 383 -17.77 40.62 -15.88
CA SER A 383 -16.95 41.50 -16.73
C SER A 383 -17.05 42.97 -16.29
N LEU A 384 -15.90 43.59 -16.11
CA LEU A 384 -15.79 45.02 -15.82
C LEU A 384 -15.17 45.74 -17.01
N ASN A 385 -15.90 46.73 -17.54
CA ASN A 385 -15.48 47.54 -18.72
C ASN A 385 -15.17 46.67 -19.96
N GLY A 386 -15.90 45.59 -20.17
CA GLY A 386 -15.70 44.68 -21.31
C GLY A 386 -14.55 43.68 -21.14
N VAL A 387 -14.12 43.45 -19.93
CA VAL A 387 -13.05 42.51 -19.59
C VAL A 387 -13.51 41.58 -18.46
N ASP A 388 -13.47 40.28 -18.69
CA ASP A 388 -13.59 39.25 -17.64
C ASP A 388 -12.20 38.94 -17.08
N THR A 389 -12.10 38.81 -15.75
CA THR A 389 -10.81 38.63 -15.05
C THR A 389 -10.90 37.55 -13.99
N LEU A 390 -9.93 36.66 -14.01
CA LEU A 390 -9.77 35.65 -12.97
C LEU A 390 -9.63 36.31 -11.60
N ASN A 391 -10.49 35.95 -10.66
CA ASN A 391 -10.51 36.49 -9.32
C ASN A 391 -10.50 35.37 -8.27
N THR A 392 -10.29 35.72 -7.00
CA THR A 392 -10.14 34.76 -5.91
C THR A 392 -11.45 34.19 -5.35
N SER A 393 -12.61 34.53 -5.94
CA SER A 393 -13.83 33.77 -5.74
C SER A 393 -13.74 32.38 -6.42
N CYS A 394 -12.85 32.26 -7.41
CA CYS A 394 -12.53 30.97 -8.03
C CYS A 394 -11.82 30.01 -7.06
N VAL A 395 -11.93 28.74 -7.30
CA VAL A 395 -11.23 27.68 -6.58
C VAL A 395 -10.30 26.96 -7.55
N GLN A 396 -9.04 26.85 -7.16
CA GLN A 396 -8.07 26.04 -7.88
C GLN A 396 -8.07 24.64 -7.29
N ARG A 397 -9.00 23.79 -7.75
CA ARG A 397 -9.18 22.43 -7.22
C ARG A 397 -8.73 21.35 -8.18
N ALA A 398 -8.82 21.59 -9.49
CA ALA A 398 -8.36 20.66 -10.49
C ALA A 398 -6.85 20.38 -10.32
N ALA A 399 -6.47 19.11 -10.26
CA ALA A 399 -5.07 18.70 -10.18
C ALA A 399 -4.25 19.31 -11.33
N LEU A 400 -3.02 19.67 -11.06
CA LEU A 400 -2.13 20.18 -12.10
C LEU A 400 -1.77 19.09 -13.10
N LEU A 401 -1.58 19.49 -14.36
CA LEU A 401 -1.00 18.64 -15.39
C LEU A 401 0.32 19.23 -15.87
N LEU A 402 1.36 18.40 -15.94
CA LEU A 402 2.58 18.73 -16.66
C LEU A 402 2.62 17.90 -17.95
N ALA A 403 2.57 18.59 -19.08
CA ALA A 403 2.71 17.99 -20.39
C ALA A 403 3.44 18.96 -21.33
N ASN A 404 4.29 18.45 -22.23
CA ASN A 404 5.02 19.25 -23.22
C ASN A 404 5.77 20.45 -22.61
N ALA A 405 6.44 20.27 -21.46
CA ALA A 405 7.12 21.32 -20.70
C ALA A 405 6.21 22.52 -20.30
N THR A 406 4.90 22.27 -20.17
CA THR A 406 3.88 23.24 -19.81
C THR A 406 3.08 22.74 -18.61
N VAL A 407 2.84 23.60 -17.62
CA VAL A 407 1.97 23.35 -16.47
C VAL A 407 0.58 23.93 -16.77
N TYR A 408 -0.43 23.08 -16.74
CA TYR A 408 -1.83 23.44 -16.96
C TYR A 408 -2.56 23.53 -15.63
N ILE A 409 -3.35 24.60 -15.44
CA ILE A 409 -4.01 24.95 -14.18
C ILE A 409 -5.48 25.25 -14.44
N GLY A 410 -6.39 24.45 -13.89
CA GLY A 410 -7.84 24.62 -14.00
C GLY A 410 -8.43 25.38 -12.81
N PHE A 411 -9.43 26.23 -13.04
CA PHE A 411 -10.18 26.94 -12.01
C PHE A 411 -11.69 26.78 -12.25
N GLY A 412 -12.43 26.69 -11.16
CA GLY A 412 -13.89 26.63 -11.15
C GLY A 412 -14.43 27.36 -9.92
N GLY A 413 -15.76 27.28 -9.69
CA GLY A 413 -16.40 27.87 -8.52
C GLY A 413 -16.57 29.38 -8.53
N CYS A 414 -16.17 30.01 -9.58
CA CYS A 414 -16.46 31.42 -9.92
C CYS A 414 -17.46 31.48 -11.06
N HIS A 415 -17.74 32.68 -11.54
CA HIS A 415 -18.72 32.87 -12.61
C HIS A 415 -18.30 32.13 -13.89
N SER A 416 -17.03 32.24 -14.31
CA SER A 416 -16.49 31.53 -15.47
C SER A 416 -15.41 30.54 -15.08
N GLY A 417 -15.36 29.39 -15.77
CA GLY A 417 -14.25 28.42 -15.67
C GLY A 417 -13.02 28.90 -16.44
N TRP A 418 -11.83 28.61 -15.93
CA TRP A 418 -10.57 28.98 -16.57
C TRP A 418 -9.64 27.77 -16.70
N LEU A 419 -8.90 27.72 -17.80
CA LEU A 419 -7.71 26.88 -17.97
C LEU A 419 -6.55 27.79 -18.37
N LEU A 420 -5.45 27.69 -17.62
CA LEU A 420 -4.24 28.48 -17.87
C LEU A 420 -3.06 27.56 -18.16
N ALA A 421 -2.17 28.00 -19.03
CA ALA A 421 -0.94 27.30 -19.37
C ALA A 421 0.28 28.16 -19.01
N TYR A 422 1.28 27.53 -18.37
CA TYR A 422 2.53 28.18 -17.97
C TYR A 422 3.72 27.33 -18.41
N GLY A 423 4.72 27.93 -19.02
CA GLY A 423 5.97 27.24 -19.33
C GLY A 423 6.66 26.75 -18.06
N ALA A 424 6.98 25.45 -17.99
CA ALA A 424 7.45 24.81 -16.76
C ALA A 424 8.72 25.48 -16.18
N GLN A 425 9.72 25.82 -17.02
CA GLN A 425 10.95 26.44 -16.53
C GLN A 425 10.95 27.97 -16.59
N SER A 426 10.12 28.56 -17.45
CA SER A 426 10.03 30.03 -17.55
C SER A 426 9.06 30.63 -16.57
N LEU A 427 8.08 29.86 -16.08
CA LEU A 427 6.91 30.29 -15.33
C LEU A 427 6.12 31.43 -16.02
N ALA A 428 6.37 31.62 -17.31
CA ALA A 428 5.63 32.58 -18.13
C ALA A 428 4.30 31.97 -18.58
N GLN A 429 3.23 32.75 -18.52
CA GLN A 429 1.93 32.36 -19.05
C GLN A 429 2.00 32.25 -20.57
N THR A 430 1.61 31.11 -21.12
CA THR A 430 1.63 30.81 -22.57
C THR A 430 0.24 30.70 -23.17
N GLY A 431 -0.79 30.39 -22.36
CA GLY A 431 -2.16 30.24 -22.83
C GLY A 431 -3.17 30.64 -21.76
N VAL A 432 -4.30 31.17 -22.21
CA VAL A 432 -5.49 31.53 -21.40
C VAL A 432 -6.73 31.06 -22.12
N PHE A 433 -7.53 30.24 -21.46
CA PHE A 433 -8.87 29.86 -21.89
C PHE A 433 -9.86 30.21 -20.80
N ASN A 434 -11.00 30.82 -21.19
CA ASN A 434 -12.15 31.09 -20.34
C ASN A 434 -13.38 30.39 -20.96
N ALA A 435 -14.09 29.64 -20.16
CA ALA A 435 -15.17 28.78 -20.65
C ALA A 435 -16.43 29.54 -21.07
N SER A 436 -16.64 30.79 -20.58
CA SER A 436 -17.82 31.57 -20.92
C SER A 436 -17.61 33.08 -20.70
N PRO A 437 -16.76 33.73 -21.51
CA PRO A 437 -16.47 35.16 -21.31
C PRO A 437 -17.66 36.09 -21.66
N ASN A 438 -18.62 35.62 -22.46
CA ASN A 438 -19.68 36.47 -23.03
C ASN A 438 -21.09 36.12 -22.57
N LEU A 439 -21.30 34.93 -22.03
CA LEU A 439 -22.62 34.46 -21.60
C LEU A 439 -22.63 34.21 -20.10
N ASN A 440 -23.77 34.41 -19.50
CA ASN A 440 -24.01 34.13 -18.09
C ASN A 440 -24.55 32.71 -17.92
N GLY A 441 -24.22 32.08 -16.79
CA GLY A 441 -24.90 30.88 -16.38
C GLY A 441 -26.40 31.10 -16.21
N GLU A 442 -27.17 30.10 -16.46
CA GLU A 442 -28.63 30.12 -16.31
C GLU A 442 -29.01 29.40 -15.00
N GLY A 443 -30.19 29.75 -14.46
CA GLY A 443 -30.76 29.09 -13.30
C GLY A 443 -30.17 29.51 -11.94
N PRO A 444 -30.48 28.77 -10.87
CA PRO A 444 -30.15 29.16 -9.51
C PRO A 444 -28.64 29.08 -9.18
N TYR A 445 -27.86 28.41 -9.98
CA TYR A 445 -26.42 28.17 -9.72
C TYR A 445 -25.51 29.13 -10.48
N ALA A 446 -26.00 29.80 -11.52
CA ALA A 446 -25.33 30.90 -12.27
C ALA A 446 -23.83 30.67 -12.59
N SER A 447 -23.34 29.43 -12.59
CA SER A 447 -21.96 29.13 -12.96
C SER A 447 -21.81 29.01 -14.49
N ALA A 448 -20.60 29.19 -15.00
CA ALA A 448 -20.33 29.24 -16.42
C ALA A 448 -19.09 28.39 -16.77
N GLY A 449 -19.27 27.08 -16.80
CA GLY A 449 -18.28 26.14 -17.32
C GLY A 449 -17.07 25.93 -16.41
N GLY A 450 -17.25 25.82 -15.10
CA GLY A 450 -16.14 25.62 -14.14
C GLY A 450 -15.28 24.40 -14.45
N VAL A 451 -13.95 24.53 -14.41
CA VAL A 451 -13.01 23.41 -14.55
C VAL A 451 -12.74 22.82 -13.18
N TRP A 452 -13.70 22.02 -12.69
CA TRP A 452 -13.66 21.39 -11.36
C TRP A 452 -12.98 20.04 -11.34
N MET A 453 -13.40 19.18 -12.24
CA MET A 453 -12.94 17.81 -12.50
C MET A 453 -12.88 16.89 -11.24
N GLY A 454 -13.74 17.16 -10.25
CA GLY A 454 -13.87 16.32 -9.05
C GLY A 454 -12.57 16.15 -8.21
N GLY A 455 -11.65 17.09 -8.29
CA GLY A 455 -10.28 16.95 -7.74
C GLY A 455 -9.30 16.29 -8.73
N GLY A 456 -9.81 15.69 -9.84
CA GLY A 456 -9.05 15.34 -11.01
C GLY A 456 -8.53 16.57 -11.75
N GLY A 457 -7.85 16.39 -12.87
CA GLY A 457 -7.28 17.50 -13.60
C GLY A 457 -7.26 17.27 -15.10
N PRO A 458 -6.80 18.25 -15.88
CA PRO A 458 -6.60 18.07 -17.30
C PRO A 458 -5.84 16.79 -17.60
N ALA A 459 -6.19 16.11 -18.71
CA ALA A 459 -5.51 14.91 -19.19
C ALA A 459 -4.76 15.23 -20.49
N ALA A 460 -3.72 14.44 -20.80
CA ALA A 460 -3.00 14.56 -22.07
C ALA A 460 -2.91 13.21 -22.77
N ASP A 461 -3.15 13.20 -24.09
CA ASP A 461 -2.96 12.02 -24.92
C ASP A 461 -1.47 11.83 -25.32
N ALA A 462 -1.16 10.73 -26.00
CA ALA A 462 0.20 10.43 -26.44
C ALA A 462 0.77 11.43 -27.46
N ASN A 463 -0.08 12.25 -28.10
CA ASN A 463 0.33 13.32 -29.00
C ASN A 463 0.51 14.65 -28.26
N GLY A 464 0.22 14.67 -26.95
CA GLY A 464 0.30 15.84 -26.10
C GLY A 464 -0.90 16.76 -26.19
N ASN A 465 -1.98 16.40 -26.88
CA ASN A 465 -3.22 17.18 -26.85
C ASN A 465 -3.81 17.15 -25.45
N ILE A 466 -4.38 18.29 -25.02
CA ILE A 466 -4.90 18.48 -23.68
C ILE A 466 -6.42 18.35 -23.70
N TYR A 467 -6.96 17.66 -22.72
CA TYR A 467 -8.41 17.44 -22.56
C TYR A 467 -8.86 17.90 -21.18
N ILE A 468 -10.00 18.58 -21.13
CA ILE A 468 -10.69 18.93 -19.90
C ILE A 468 -12.17 18.62 -20.00
N THR A 469 -12.86 18.59 -18.85
CA THR A 469 -14.30 18.71 -18.74
C THR A 469 -14.66 20.02 -18.07
N THR A 470 -15.76 20.63 -18.52
CA THR A 470 -16.35 21.82 -17.92
C THR A 470 -17.66 21.45 -17.23
N GLY A 471 -18.01 22.14 -16.15
CA GLY A 471 -19.26 21.97 -15.44
C GLY A 471 -20.37 22.88 -15.96
N ASN A 472 -21.41 23.01 -15.15
CA ASN A 472 -22.59 23.81 -15.44
C ASN A 472 -22.26 25.15 -16.11
N GLY A 473 -22.98 25.49 -17.16
CA GLY A 473 -22.76 26.74 -17.87
C GLY A 473 -23.47 26.79 -19.21
N PRO A 474 -23.57 27.98 -19.79
CA PRO A 474 -24.12 28.15 -21.14
C PRO A 474 -23.23 27.45 -22.17
N TRP A 475 -23.84 27.01 -23.24
CA TRP A 475 -23.15 26.50 -24.41
C TRP A 475 -23.70 27.13 -25.68
N ASP A 476 -22.84 27.60 -26.57
CA ASP A 476 -23.20 28.14 -27.88
C ASP A 476 -22.35 27.56 -29.02
N GLY A 477 -21.42 26.64 -28.71
CA GLY A 477 -20.50 26.00 -29.67
C GLY A 477 -19.46 26.94 -30.27
N MET A 478 -19.26 28.17 -29.72
CA MET A 478 -18.35 29.18 -30.20
C MET A 478 -17.57 29.89 -29.09
N THR A 479 -18.25 30.40 -28.08
CA THR A 479 -17.65 31.21 -27.02
C THR A 479 -18.05 30.79 -25.62
N ALA A 480 -18.99 29.87 -25.50
CA ALA A 480 -19.47 29.31 -24.23
C ALA A 480 -19.46 27.79 -24.27
N TRP A 481 -18.86 27.20 -23.28
CA TRP A 481 -18.45 25.77 -23.24
C TRP A 481 -18.85 25.12 -21.93
N GLY A 482 -20.08 25.34 -21.44
CA GLY A 482 -20.63 24.62 -20.29
C GLY A 482 -20.85 23.12 -20.60
N ASP A 483 -20.71 22.26 -19.60
CA ASP A 483 -20.97 20.83 -19.63
C ASP A 483 -20.36 20.11 -20.85
N SER A 484 -19.10 20.39 -21.14
CA SER A 484 -18.42 19.92 -22.35
C SER A 484 -17.13 19.17 -22.04
N VAL A 485 -16.77 18.25 -22.93
CA VAL A 485 -15.41 17.71 -23.08
C VAL A 485 -14.70 18.52 -24.13
N LEU A 486 -13.58 19.17 -23.79
CA LEU A 486 -12.84 20.07 -24.68
C LEU A 486 -11.43 19.52 -24.94
N LYS A 487 -11.00 19.70 -26.20
CA LYS A 487 -9.65 19.32 -26.66
C LYS A 487 -8.88 20.56 -27.08
N PHE A 488 -7.63 20.67 -26.60
CA PHE A 488 -6.70 21.76 -26.94
C PHE A 488 -5.43 21.20 -27.61
N PRO A 489 -4.71 22.04 -28.37
CA PRO A 489 -3.48 21.61 -29.03
C PRO A 489 -2.35 21.35 -28.03
N SER A 490 -1.33 20.60 -28.46
CA SER A 490 -0.16 20.23 -27.65
C SER A 490 0.91 21.32 -27.49
N ASP A 491 0.72 22.48 -28.10
CA ASP A 491 1.72 23.56 -28.17
C ASP A 491 1.73 24.51 -26.96
N GLY A 492 0.84 24.29 -25.98
CA GLY A 492 0.75 25.10 -24.76
C GLY A 492 0.07 26.46 -24.92
N THR A 493 -0.52 26.75 -26.09
CA THR A 493 -1.19 28.04 -26.36
C THR A 493 -2.66 28.02 -25.99
N LEU A 494 -3.25 26.87 -25.71
CA LEU A 494 -4.70 26.65 -25.50
C LEU A 494 -5.55 27.11 -26.71
N GLY A 495 -5.00 26.97 -27.91
CA GLY A 495 -5.60 27.42 -29.17
C GLY A 495 -5.27 28.87 -29.51
N THR A 496 -5.47 29.24 -30.76
CA THR A 496 -5.21 30.59 -31.24
C THR A 496 -6.52 31.37 -31.16
N PRO A 497 -6.63 32.39 -30.29
CA PRO A 497 -7.84 33.18 -30.21
C PRO A 497 -8.08 33.96 -31.52
N ALA A 498 -9.34 34.09 -31.89
CA ALA A 498 -9.75 34.85 -33.08
C ALA A 498 -9.30 36.35 -33.03
N THR A 499 -9.11 36.85 -31.80
CA THR A 499 -8.63 38.20 -31.54
C THR A 499 -7.47 38.18 -30.56
N PRO A 500 -6.33 38.90 -30.77
CA PRO A 500 -5.26 38.97 -29.81
C PRO A 500 -5.73 39.36 -28.42
N GLY A 501 -5.38 38.54 -27.39
CA GLY A 501 -5.79 38.73 -26.01
C GLY A 501 -7.18 38.20 -25.66
N ALA A 502 -7.92 37.61 -26.61
CA ALA A 502 -9.15 36.86 -26.33
C ALA A 502 -8.88 35.50 -25.68
N SER A 503 -9.95 34.84 -25.26
CA SER A 503 -9.89 33.43 -24.80
C SER A 503 -9.34 32.50 -25.90
N GLY A 504 -8.54 31.52 -25.53
CA GLY A 504 -8.19 30.41 -26.41
C GLY A 504 -9.47 29.67 -26.86
N GLU A 505 -9.33 28.90 -27.93
CA GLU A 505 -10.42 28.12 -28.50
C GLU A 505 -10.06 26.65 -28.50
N PRO A 506 -10.95 25.73 -28.07
CA PRO A 506 -10.73 24.31 -28.21
C PRO A 506 -10.64 23.93 -29.69
N THR A 507 -9.78 22.98 -30.01
CA THR A 507 -9.64 22.46 -31.40
C THR A 507 -10.74 21.47 -31.74
N ASP A 508 -11.40 20.92 -30.75
CA ASP A 508 -12.52 19.98 -30.88
C ASP A 508 -13.29 19.87 -29.54
N TYR A 509 -14.55 19.45 -29.58
CA TYR A 509 -15.37 19.35 -28.37
C TYR A 509 -16.46 18.28 -28.51
N PHE A 510 -16.99 17.84 -27.36
CA PHE A 510 -18.22 17.11 -27.20
C PHE A 510 -19.09 17.79 -26.13
N THR A 511 -20.37 17.97 -26.41
CA THR A 511 -21.34 18.49 -25.45
C THR A 511 -22.60 17.62 -25.53
N PRO A 512 -23.10 17.08 -24.40
CA PRO A 512 -24.38 16.38 -24.36
C PRO A 512 -25.52 17.30 -24.78
N ASP A 513 -26.50 16.77 -25.49
CA ASP A 513 -27.66 17.58 -25.94
C ASP A 513 -28.60 17.97 -24.80
N ASP A 514 -28.51 17.30 -23.65
CA ASP A 514 -29.23 17.64 -22.41
C ASP A 514 -28.48 18.63 -21.50
N TYR A 515 -27.43 19.30 -21.99
CA TYR A 515 -26.63 20.26 -21.21
C TYR A 515 -27.44 21.34 -20.51
N ARG A 516 -28.60 21.77 -21.10
CA ARG A 516 -29.49 22.73 -20.46
C ARG A 516 -30.16 22.17 -19.21
N PHE A 517 -30.58 20.92 -19.27
CA PHE A 517 -31.08 20.22 -18.09
C PHE A 517 -29.98 20.11 -17.02
N MET A 518 -28.77 19.73 -17.40
CA MET A 518 -27.62 19.63 -16.52
C MET A 518 -27.35 20.98 -15.83
N ASN A 519 -27.27 22.04 -16.59
CA ASN A 519 -27.05 23.42 -16.09
C ASN A 519 -28.15 23.88 -15.10
N CYS A 520 -29.40 23.51 -15.35
CA CYS A 520 -30.53 23.90 -14.48
C CYS A 520 -30.59 23.11 -13.16
N HIS A 521 -30.01 21.93 -13.09
CA HIS A 521 -30.11 21.02 -11.95
C HIS A 521 -28.81 20.80 -11.19
N ASP A 522 -27.78 21.59 -11.45
CA ASP A 522 -26.45 21.37 -10.87
C ASP A 522 -25.85 19.99 -11.19
N ALA A 523 -26.10 19.51 -12.42
CA ALA A 523 -25.72 18.17 -12.84
C ALA A 523 -24.38 18.12 -13.60
N ASP A 524 -23.37 18.88 -13.14
CA ASP A 524 -22.06 19.06 -13.75
C ASP A 524 -21.45 17.82 -14.41
N LEU A 525 -21.07 17.93 -15.68
CA LEU A 525 -20.23 16.94 -16.35
C LEU A 525 -18.82 16.89 -15.71
N ALA A 526 -18.29 18.03 -15.29
CA ALA A 526 -16.94 18.08 -14.71
C ALA A 526 -16.81 17.46 -13.32
N SER A 527 -17.90 17.03 -12.68
CA SER A 527 -17.82 16.44 -11.33
C SER A 527 -17.06 15.13 -11.29
N GLY A 528 -17.12 14.30 -12.36
CA GLY A 528 -16.45 13.00 -12.44
C GLY A 528 -15.10 13.00 -13.15
N GLY A 529 -14.66 14.15 -13.72
CA GLY A 529 -13.39 14.25 -14.43
C GLY A 529 -13.31 13.47 -15.74
N LEU A 530 -12.10 13.23 -16.22
CA LEU A 530 -11.83 12.61 -17.53
C LEU A 530 -10.74 11.55 -17.42
N LEU A 531 -10.95 10.41 -18.08
CA LEU A 531 -9.99 9.32 -18.27
C LEU A 531 -9.76 9.12 -19.78
N LEU A 532 -8.52 9.17 -20.23
CA LEU A 532 -8.14 8.73 -21.60
C LEU A 532 -7.82 7.23 -21.58
N ILE A 533 -8.55 6.43 -22.36
CA ILE A 533 -8.37 4.98 -22.37
C ILE A 533 -7.05 4.60 -23.06
N PRO A 534 -6.11 3.97 -22.36
CA PRO A 534 -4.79 3.64 -22.92
C PRO A 534 -4.87 2.78 -24.17
N GLY A 535 -4.06 3.14 -25.19
CA GLY A 535 -3.99 2.37 -26.44
C GLY A 535 -5.23 2.50 -27.35
N SER A 536 -6.15 3.41 -27.03
CA SER A 536 -7.34 3.69 -27.82
C SER A 536 -7.45 5.16 -28.23
N THR A 537 -8.43 5.47 -29.05
CA THR A 537 -8.83 6.84 -29.40
C THR A 537 -10.10 7.23 -28.62
N GLN A 538 -10.25 6.75 -27.40
CA GLN A 538 -11.46 7.01 -26.61
C GLN A 538 -11.11 7.64 -25.26
N ALA A 539 -12.03 8.50 -24.78
CA ALA A 539 -12.01 9.06 -23.46
C ALA A 539 -13.35 8.78 -22.76
N LEU A 540 -13.28 8.63 -21.45
CA LEU A 540 -14.44 8.49 -20.59
C LEU A 540 -14.61 9.76 -19.76
N ALA A 541 -15.79 10.38 -19.85
CA ALA A 541 -16.21 11.47 -18.98
C ALA A 541 -17.43 11.06 -18.17
N ALA A 542 -17.58 11.59 -16.98
CA ALA A 542 -18.67 11.27 -16.08
C ALA A 542 -19.12 12.50 -15.30
N GLY A 543 -20.38 12.54 -14.89
CA GLY A 543 -20.93 13.68 -14.16
C GLY A 543 -22.09 13.31 -13.23
N LYS A 544 -22.69 14.32 -12.64
CA LYS A 544 -23.79 14.17 -11.66
C LYS A 544 -25.08 13.63 -12.30
N THR A 545 -25.20 13.59 -13.62
CA THR A 545 -26.32 12.92 -14.28
C THR A 545 -26.34 11.40 -14.05
N GLY A 546 -25.23 10.83 -13.60
CA GLY A 546 -25.07 9.37 -13.50
C GLY A 546 -24.79 8.72 -14.86
N THR A 547 -24.49 9.50 -15.89
CA THR A 547 -24.16 9.04 -17.25
C THR A 547 -22.64 8.98 -17.42
N LEU A 548 -22.14 7.88 -18.00
CA LEU A 548 -20.76 7.73 -18.46
C LEU A 548 -20.73 7.99 -19.97
N TYR A 549 -20.00 9.01 -20.39
CA TYR A 549 -19.84 9.38 -21.79
C TYR A 549 -18.53 8.80 -22.31
N LEU A 550 -18.60 7.84 -23.24
CA LEU A 550 -17.45 7.31 -23.95
C LEU A 550 -17.30 8.05 -25.29
N VAL A 551 -16.36 8.97 -25.38
CA VAL A 551 -16.17 9.85 -26.54
C VAL A 551 -14.95 9.49 -27.35
N ASN A 552 -14.97 9.73 -28.67
CA ASN A 552 -13.84 9.48 -29.56
C ASN A 552 -12.91 10.72 -29.62
N THR A 553 -11.68 10.58 -29.16
CA THR A 553 -10.69 11.67 -29.12
C THR A 553 -10.12 12.07 -30.49
N ALA A 554 -10.33 11.26 -31.53
CA ALA A 554 -9.96 11.65 -32.90
C ALA A 554 -10.93 12.67 -33.48
N THR A 555 -12.21 12.55 -33.13
CA THR A 555 -13.26 13.55 -33.42
C THR A 555 -14.30 13.44 -32.32
N LEU A 556 -14.39 14.49 -31.49
CA LEU A 556 -15.27 14.49 -30.32
C LEU A 556 -16.75 14.57 -30.68
N GLY A 557 -17.08 14.95 -31.92
CA GLY A 557 -18.41 14.82 -32.49
C GLY A 557 -19.34 16.00 -32.22
N HIS A 558 -18.89 17.01 -31.53
CA HIS A 558 -19.64 18.26 -31.23
C HIS A 558 -20.88 18.03 -30.34
N GLU A 559 -21.96 18.76 -30.55
CA GLU A 559 -23.23 18.50 -29.87
C GLU A 559 -23.83 17.18 -30.36
N GLN A 560 -24.05 16.24 -29.46
CA GLN A 560 -24.54 14.92 -29.81
C GLN A 560 -25.73 14.55 -28.95
N ALA A 561 -26.77 14.01 -29.60
CA ALA A 561 -27.84 13.34 -28.89
C ALA A 561 -27.29 12.11 -28.11
N LEU A 562 -27.86 11.85 -26.95
CA LEU A 562 -27.44 10.77 -26.03
C LEU A 562 -27.30 9.39 -26.71
N ASP A 563 -28.07 9.15 -27.79
CA ASP A 563 -28.09 7.89 -28.54
C ASP A 563 -27.11 7.84 -29.73
N ALA A 564 -26.41 8.94 -30.06
CA ALA A 564 -25.59 9.03 -31.27
C ALA A 564 -24.12 8.61 -31.10
N GLY A 565 -23.62 8.36 -29.91
CA GLY A 565 -22.18 8.15 -29.82
C GLY A 565 -21.59 7.41 -28.66
N ALA A 566 -22.31 6.65 -27.90
CA ALA A 566 -21.85 5.83 -26.81
C ALA A 566 -22.27 6.32 -25.43
N THR A 567 -23.39 5.95 -25.01
CA THR A 567 -23.81 6.05 -23.62
C THR A 567 -23.91 4.68 -23.02
N GLN A 568 -23.30 4.47 -21.89
CA GLN A 568 -23.63 3.38 -21.00
C GLN A 568 -24.16 3.98 -19.70
N THR A 569 -25.37 3.64 -19.37
CA THR A 569 -25.93 3.95 -18.07
C THR A 569 -25.61 2.83 -17.10
N VAL A 570 -25.36 3.16 -15.85
CA VAL A 570 -25.23 2.14 -14.80
C VAL A 570 -26.58 1.39 -14.68
N PRO A 571 -26.60 0.04 -14.54
CA PRO A 571 -27.83 -0.71 -14.37
C PRO A 571 -28.66 -0.15 -13.20
N GLY A 572 -29.91 0.23 -13.49
CA GLY A 572 -30.81 0.87 -12.52
C GLY A 572 -30.84 2.38 -12.56
N VAL A 573 -29.92 3.02 -13.30
CA VAL A 573 -30.07 4.43 -13.70
C VAL A 573 -31.07 4.46 -14.84
N LEU A 574 -32.08 5.29 -14.70
CA LEU A 574 -33.08 5.45 -15.76
C LEU A 574 -32.41 6.14 -16.95
N THR A 575 -32.22 5.39 -18.02
CA THR A 575 -31.97 5.97 -19.33
C THR A 575 -33.12 6.91 -19.66
N ASP A 576 -32.77 8.04 -20.27
CA ASP A 576 -33.64 8.96 -20.92
C ASP A 576 -35.16 8.64 -20.78
N GLN A 577 -35.83 9.41 -19.95
CA GLN A 577 -37.30 9.31 -19.78
C GLN A 577 -38.04 10.11 -20.88
N GLY A 578 -37.41 10.23 -22.05
CA GLY A 578 -38.09 10.84 -23.21
C GLY A 578 -38.46 12.30 -22.96
N PHE A 579 -37.44 13.13 -22.68
CA PHE A 579 -37.64 14.56 -22.62
C PHE A 579 -37.67 15.13 -24.02
N ASP A 580 -38.83 15.30 -24.52
CA ASP A 580 -39.09 16.07 -25.74
C ASP A 580 -40.23 17.08 -25.46
N PRO A 581 -40.02 18.37 -25.66
CA PRO A 581 -38.80 19.07 -26.09
C PRO A 581 -37.91 19.53 -24.92
N TYR A 582 -36.58 19.56 -25.11
CA TYR A 582 -35.61 20.14 -24.16
C TYR A 582 -36.06 21.53 -23.69
N PRO A 583 -35.95 21.83 -22.39
CA PRO A 583 -36.27 23.14 -21.90
C PRO A 583 -35.37 24.19 -22.59
N THR A 584 -35.94 25.23 -23.12
CA THR A 584 -35.21 26.31 -23.76
C THR A 584 -34.61 27.27 -22.74
N SER A 585 -35.07 27.15 -21.47
CA SER A 585 -34.54 27.94 -20.34
C SER A 585 -34.80 27.19 -19.02
N CYS A 586 -34.07 27.49 -17.95
CA CYS A 586 -34.31 26.96 -16.62
C CYS A 586 -35.69 27.28 -16.06
N THR A 587 -36.33 28.39 -16.51
CA THR A 587 -37.68 28.74 -16.15
C THR A 587 -38.71 27.77 -16.74
N ASP A 588 -38.44 27.22 -17.91
CA ASP A 588 -39.33 26.24 -18.54
C ASP A 588 -39.29 24.88 -17.78
N VAL A 589 -38.13 24.53 -17.21
CA VAL A 589 -37.99 23.33 -16.36
C VAL A 589 -38.74 23.48 -15.04
N LEU A 590 -38.71 24.65 -14.40
CA LEU A 590 -39.41 24.93 -13.15
C LEU A 590 -40.93 25.01 -13.30
N GLY A 591 -41.45 25.33 -14.52
CA GLY A 591 -42.84 25.41 -14.86
C GLY A 591 -43.44 24.09 -15.42
N TYR A 592 -42.67 23.04 -15.61
CA TYR A 592 -43.14 21.80 -16.20
C TYR A 592 -44.04 21.04 -15.24
N PRO A 593 -45.20 20.54 -15.68
CA PRO A 593 -46.09 19.70 -14.87
C PRO A 593 -45.35 18.36 -14.57
N GLY A 594 -44.80 18.23 -13.40
CA GLY A 594 -43.96 17.10 -13.01
C GLY A 594 -42.63 17.48 -12.41
N ALA A 595 -42.25 18.78 -12.42
CA ALA A 595 -41.00 19.26 -11.79
C ALA A 595 -40.82 18.82 -10.32
N GLY A 596 -41.93 18.55 -9.62
CA GLY A 596 -41.92 17.98 -8.26
C GLY A 596 -41.70 16.47 -8.19
N THR A 597 -41.76 15.75 -9.31
CA THR A 597 -41.52 14.28 -9.36
C THR A 597 -40.09 13.94 -9.81
N TRP A 598 -39.37 14.89 -10.38
CA TRP A 598 -38.00 14.72 -10.85
C TRP A 598 -37.00 14.45 -9.75
N THR A 599 -37.16 15.08 -8.60
CA THR A 599 -36.29 14.89 -7.43
C THR A 599 -36.31 13.46 -6.90
N THR A 600 -37.20 12.62 -7.38
CA THR A 600 -37.30 11.22 -6.90
C THR A 600 -36.79 10.18 -7.88
N ASN A 601 -36.53 10.52 -9.16
CA ASN A 601 -36.21 9.49 -10.16
C ASN A 601 -34.93 9.75 -11.00
N VAL A 602 -34.38 10.95 -11.02
CA VAL A 602 -33.28 11.26 -11.93
C VAL A 602 -31.90 10.99 -11.32
N ASN A 603 -31.78 11.04 -10.00
CA ASN A 603 -30.51 10.94 -9.34
C ASN A 603 -30.42 9.71 -8.44
N SER A 604 -30.47 8.52 -9.03
CA SER A 604 -30.12 7.31 -8.26
C SER A 604 -28.62 7.21 -8.01
N TYR A 605 -27.81 7.85 -8.86
CA TYR A 605 -26.35 7.83 -8.79
C TYR A 605 -25.73 9.12 -9.32
N GLU A 606 -24.61 9.51 -8.74
CA GLU A 606 -23.78 10.63 -9.19
C GLU A 606 -22.32 10.20 -9.26
N PHE A 607 -21.57 10.74 -10.22
CA PHE A 607 -20.13 10.54 -10.32
C PHE A 607 -19.40 11.80 -9.90
N PHE A 608 -18.61 11.70 -8.82
CA PHE A 608 -17.78 12.78 -8.29
C PHE A 608 -16.29 12.47 -8.39
N SER A 609 -15.92 11.42 -9.11
CA SER A 609 -14.54 10.97 -9.18
C SER A 609 -14.22 10.39 -10.56
N THR A 610 -12.97 10.51 -10.95
CA THR A 610 -12.47 9.93 -12.19
C THR A 610 -12.36 8.41 -12.06
N ALA A 611 -12.75 7.72 -13.13
CA ALA A 611 -12.63 6.27 -13.24
C ALA A 611 -11.17 5.82 -13.33
N SER A 612 -10.89 4.57 -12.93
CA SER A 612 -9.63 3.89 -13.20
C SER A 612 -9.77 2.88 -14.33
N TYR A 613 -8.68 2.59 -15.04
CA TYR A 613 -8.64 1.60 -16.11
C TYR A 613 -7.58 0.54 -15.85
N PHE A 614 -7.98 -0.72 -15.93
CA PHE A 614 -7.05 -1.84 -15.81
C PHE A 614 -7.52 -3.04 -16.62
N ASN A 615 -6.62 -3.60 -17.45
CA ASN A 615 -6.77 -4.88 -18.13
C ASN A 615 -8.12 -5.07 -18.85
N GLY A 616 -8.56 -4.04 -19.60
CA GLY A 616 -9.83 -4.07 -20.33
C GLY A 616 -11.07 -3.81 -19.48
N SER A 617 -10.89 -3.31 -18.25
CA SER A 617 -12.00 -2.92 -17.37
C SER A 617 -11.87 -1.48 -16.90
N VAL A 618 -13.01 -0.83 -16.71
CA VAL A 618 -13.14 0.52 -16.11
C VAL A 618 -13.81 0.36 -14.75
N TYR A 619 -13.27 1.03 -13.74
CA TYR A 619 -13.77 1.01 -12.36
C TYR A 619 -14.17 2.42 -11.96
N VAL A 620 -15.38 2.55 -11.42
CA VAL A 620 -15.95 3.87 -11.08
C VAL A 620 -16.53 3.82 -9.67
N GLY A 621 -16.19 4.83 -8.85
CA GLY A 621 -16.87 5.10 -7.60
C GLY A 621 -18.20 5.81 -7.84
N ILE A 622 -19.25 5.34 -7.20
CA ILE A 622 -20.61 5.85 -7.34
C ILE A 622 -21.10 6.41 -6.01
N THR A 623 -21.73 7.56 -6.05
CA THR A 623 -22.47 8.11 -4.92
C THR A 623 -23.96 7.84 -5.12
N PRO A 624 -24.61 6.97 -4.32
CA PRO A 624 -26.05 6.81 -4.38
C PRO A 624 -26.75 8.01 -3.74
N THR A 625 -27.70 8.59 -4.43
CA THR A 625 -28.55 9.68 -3.90
C THR A 625 -29.69 9.14 -3.04
N ALA A 626 -30.02 7.84 -3.18
CA ALA A 626 -31.03 7.16 -2.38
C ALA A 626 -30.38 6.14 -1.44
N THR A 627 -30.73 6.19 -0.14
CA THR A 627 -30.20 5.29 0.91
C THR A 627 -30.56 3.81 0.73
N THR A 628 -31.39 3.48 -0.27
CA THR A 628 -31.85 2.11 -0.54
C THR A 628 -31.01 1.38 -1.57
N ILE A 629 -30.01 2.04 -2.19
CA ILE A 629 -29.20 1.46 -3.26
C ILE A 629 -27.79 1.14 -2.72
N PRO A 630 -27.48 -0.12 -2.47
CA PRO A 630 -26.21 -0.51 -1.84
C PRO A 630 -25.09 -0.71 -2.87
N VAL A 631 -24.81 0.28 -3.71
CA VAL A 631 -23.75 0.20 -4.71
C VAL A 631 -22.77 1.35 -4.48
N GLY A 632 -21.50 1.02 -4.32
CA GLY A 632 -20.44 2.00 -4.10
C GLY A 632 -19.37 2.00 -5.20
N ILE A 633 -19.13 0.85 -5.85
CA ILE A 633 -18.15 0.70 -6.93
C ILE A 633 -18.76 -0.16 -8.02
N VAL A 634 -18.52 0.21 -9.28
CA VAL A 634 -18.92 -0.58 -10.46
C VAL A 634 -17.72 -0.83 -11.35
N GLN A 635 -17.63 -2.04 -11.84
CA GLN A 635 -16.73 -2.45 -12.91
C GLN A 635 -17.49 -2.55 -14.21
N PHE A 636 -16.95 -2.00 -15.28
CA PHE A 636 -17.43 -2.19 -16.65
C PHE A 636 -16.35 -2.89 -17.46
N GLU A 637 -16.74 -3.90 -18.23
CA GLU A 637 -15.87 -4.45 -19.28
C GLU A 637 -15.79 -3.44 -20.44
N TYR A 638 -14.57 -3.14 -20.86
CA TYR A 638 -14.31 -2.26 -21.98
C TYR A 638 -13.74 -3.04 -23.16
N SER A 639 -14.41 -2.91 -24.31
CA SER A 639 -13.88 -3.39 -25.60
C SER A 639 -13.90 -2.26 -26.63
N THR A 640 -15.06 -1.89 -27.12
CA THR A 640 -15.37 -0.69 -27.91
C THR A 640 -16.60 0.00 -27.36
N THR A 641 -17.24 -0.63 -26.41
CA THR A 641 -18.42 -0.18 -25.64
C THR A 641 -18.20 -0.58 -24.18
N LEU A 642 -18.93 0.03 -23.28
CA LEU A 642 -18.94 -0.34 -21.86
C LEU A 642 -20.04 -1.37 -21.62
N THR A 643 -19.70 -2.51 -21.06
CA THR A 643 -20.65 -3.52 -20.62
C THR A 643 -20.60 -3.63 -19.10
N PRO A 644 -21.73 -3.57 -18.38
CA PRO A 644 -21.71 -3.74 -16.93
C PRO A 644 -21.10 -5.08 -16.54
N GLY A 645 -20.11 -5.03 -15.66
CA GLY A 645 -19.45 -6.21 -15.08
C GLY A 645 -19.95 -6.50 -13.66
N LEU A 646 -19.02 -6.92 -12.81
CA LEU A 646 -19.32 -7.20 -11.41
C LEU A 646 -19.59 -5.91 -10.64
N VAL A 647 -20.63 -5.91 -9.84
CA VAL A 647 -20.95 -4.84 -8.91
C VAL A 647 -20.34 -5.18 -7.55
N SER A 648 -19.88 -4.19 -6.82
CA SER A 648 -19.33 -4.38 -5.47
C SER A 648 -20.38 -4.97 -4.51
N SER A 649 -19.96 -5.34 -3.32
CA SER A 649 -20.85 -5.89 -2.29
C SER A 649 -22.15 -5.07 -2.16
N PRO A 650 -23.32 -5.69 -2.20
CA PRO A 650 -24.61 -5.00 -2.05
C PRO A 650 -24.79 -4.35 -0.67
N ALA A 651 -23.98 -4.69 0.31
CA ALA A 651 -24.01 -4.08 1.65
C ALA A 651 -23.20 -2.79 1.75
N MET A 652 -22.48 -2.38 0.70
CA MET A 652 -21.60 -1.22 0.73
C MET A 652 -22.35 0.03 0.25
N GLN A 653 -22.43 1.03 1.12
CA GLN A 653 -22.75 2.40 0.76
C GLN A 653 -21.50 3.25 1.00
N LEU A 654 -21.05 3.96 -0.02
CA LEU A 654 -20.03 4.99 0.16
C LEU A 654 -20.65 6.22 0.81
N GLY A 655 -19.84 6.93 1.59
CA GLY A 655 -20.21 8.23 2.12
C GLY A 655 -20.52 9.24 1.01
N SER A 656 -20.98 10.43 1.39
CA SER A 656 -21.30 11.50 0.45
C SER A 656 -20.09 11.88 -0.43
N ASN A 657 -20.35 12.16 -1.70
CA ASN A 657 -19.40 12.61 -2.73
C ASN A 657 -18.49 11.50 -3.34
N GLY A 658 -18.88 10.23 -3.21
CA GLY A 658 -18.19 9.13 -3.89
C GLY A 658 -16.77 8.86 -3.42
N THR A 659 -16.03 8.14 -4.23
CA THR A 659 -14.61 7.83 -4.00
C THR A 659 -13.87 7.76 -5.33
N THR A 660 -12.63 8.21 -5.34
CA THR A 660 -11.72 7.99 -6.47
C THR A 660 -11.11 6.59 -6.35
N THR A 661 -11.20 5.81 -7.42
CA THR A 661 -10.60 4.50 -7.51
C THR A 661 -9.12 4.60 -7.90
N PHE A 662 -8.28 3.71 -7.38
CA PHE A 662 -6.88 3.57 -7.77
C PHE A 662 -6.53 2.08 -7.85
N ILE A 663 -5.75 1.66 -8.83
CA ILE A 663 -5.37 0.27 -9.02
C ILE A 663 -3.86 0.12 -8.91
N SER A 664 -3.44 -0.88 -8.15
CA SER A 664 -2.06 -1.36 -8.15
C SER A 664 -2.00 -2.75 -8.75
N ALA A 665 -1.01 -3.02 -9.61
CA ALA A 665 -0.88 -4.29 -10.30
C ALA A 665 0.57 -4.59 -10.70
N ASN A 666 0.87 -5.86 -10.91
CA ASN A 666 2.12 -6.33 -11.49
C ASN A 666 1.93 -6.63 -12.98
N GLY A 667 2.12 -5.62 -13.82
CA GLY A 667 1.74 -5.68 -15.23
C GLY A 667 0.24 -5.83 -15.41
N THR A 668 -0.21 -6.97 -15.90
CA THR A 668 -1.63 -7.34 -16.07
C THR A 668 -2.12 -8.33 -15.01
N ALA A 669 -1.30 -8.63 -14.01
CA ALA A 669 -1.61 -9.59 -12.95
C ALA A 669 -1.74 -8.90 -11.58
N ASP A 670 -2.34 -9.60 -10.63
CA ASP A 670 -2.36 -9.25 -9.21
C ASP A 670 -3.01 -7.89 -8.91
N GLY A 671 -3.98 -7.47 -9.72
CA GLY A 671 -4.65 -6.18 -9.57
C GLY A 671 -5.43 -6.07 -8.25
N VAL A 672 -5.13 -5.02 -7.49
CA VAL A 672 -5.88 -4.62 -6.28
C VAL A 672 -6.49 -3.25 -6.52
N LEU A 673 -7.80 -3.16 -6.37
CA LEU A 673 -8.54 -1.90 -6.43
C LEU A 673 -8.58 -1.27 -5.03
N TRP A 674 -8.18 -0.02 -4.92
CA TRP A 674 -8.13 0.75 -3.69
C TRP A 674 -9.11 1.91 -3.73
N ILE A 675 -9.77 2.16 -2.61
CA ILE A 675 -10.63 3.32 -2.40
C ILE A 675 -10.49 3.86 -0.98
N VAL A 676 -10.79 5.15 -0.84
CA VAL A 676 -11.04 5.79 0.46
C VAL A 676 -12.54 6.07 0.55
N ASP A 677 -13.24 5.37 1.44
CA ASP A 677 -14.60 5.72 1.82
C ASP A 677 -14.52 6.86 2.84
N HIS A 678 -14.91 8.04 2.43
CA HIS A 678 -14.82 9.26 3.25
C HIS A 678 -15.87 9.32 4.36
N GLY A 679 -16.85 8.40 4.36
CA GLY A 679 -17.97 8.42 5.29
C GLY A 679 -18.78 9.70 5.16
N ASN A 680 -18.92 10.43 6.29
CA ASN A 680 -19.36 11.82 6.27
C ASN A 680 -18.12 12.72 6.35
N PRO A 681 -17.62 13.23 5.20
CA PRO A 681 -16.37 13.98 5.19
C PRO A 681 -16.52 15.36 5.84
N ILE A 682 -15.40 15.97 6.18
CA ILE A 682 -15.35 17.37 6.56
C ILE A 682 -15.85 18.19 5.37
N GLN A 683 -17.01 18.82 5.55
CA GLN A 683 -17.63 19.64 4.54
C GLN A 683 -17.49 21.12 4.85
N ASN A 684 -17.30 21.87 3.79
CA ASN A 684 -17.40 23.32 3.83
C ASN A 684 -18.84 23.73 4.13
N GLN A 685 -19.06 24.53 5.17
CA GLN A 685 -20.20 25.43 5.34
C GLN A 685 -21.56 24.92 5.84
N ASN A 686 -21.75 23.72 6.34
CA ASN A 686 -23.04 23.45 6.99
C ASN A 686 -22.87 23.05 8.48
N PRO A 687 -23.04 23.99 9.42
CA PRO A 687 -22.97 23.69 10.86
C PRO A 687 -24.12 22.79 11.37
N THR A 688 -25.10 22.47 10.52
CA THR A 688 -26.21 21.55 10.84
C THR A 688 -25.99 20.16 10.26
N ALA A 689 -24.88 19.90 9.56
CA ALA A 689 -24.52 18.57 9.06
C ALA A 689 -24.20 17.61 10.20
N THR A 690 -24.44 16.33 9.98
CA THR A 690 -24.00 15.24 10.86
C THR A 690 -22.49 15.33 11.09
N ALA A 691 -22.04 15.00 12.32
CA ALA A 691 -20.61 15.06 12.65
C ALA A 691 -19.75 14.27 11.64
N PRO A 692 -18.58 14.77 11.26
CA PRO A 692 -17.64 14.03 10.41
C PRO A 692 -17.30 12.66 11.01
N THR A 693 -17.08 11.67 10.15
CA THR A 693 -16.68 10.31 10.54
C THR A 693 -15.25 10.03 10.09
N THR A 694 -14.60 9.08 10.73
CA THR A 694 -13.32 8.56 10.26
C THR A 694 -13.49 7.99 8.85
N ALA A 695 -12.49 8.20 8.01
CA ALA A 695 -12.41 7.56 6.70
C ALA A 695 -12.20 6.04 6.85
N THR A 696 -12.36 5.31 5.77
CA THR A 696 -12.03 3.87 5.72
C THR A 696 -11.27 3.58 4.44
N LEU A 697 -10.03 3.09 4.57
CA LEU A 697 -9.30 2.53 3.44
C LEU A 697 -9.81 1.12 3.15
N ARG A 698 -10.20 0.85 1.90
CA ARG A 698 -10.67 -0.46 1.45
C ARG A 698 -9.88 -0.94 0.25
N ALA A 699 -9.68 -2.25 0.16
CA ALA A 699 -9.05 -2.92 -0.97
C ALA A 699 -9.90 -4.07 -1.46
N TYR A 700 -9.97 -4.25 -2.78
CA TYR A 700 -10.73 -5.30 -3.46
C TYR A 700 -9.87 -6.01 -4.48
N ASP A 701 -10.16 -7.29 -4.72
CA ASP A 701 -9.63 -7.99 -5.89
C ASP A 701 -10.22 -7.37 -7.16
N SER A 702 -9.37 -6.81 -8.03
CA SER A 702 -9.82 -6.15 -9.26
C SER A 702 -10.55 -7.07 -10.22
N ASN A 703 -10.34 -8.40 -10.13
CA ASN A 703 -11.05 -9.38 -10.94
C ASN A 703 -12.40 -9.77 -10.33
N ASN A 704 -12.65 -9.44 -9.06
CA ASN A 704 -13.89 -9.81 -8.37
C ASN A 704 -14.16 -8.85 -7.22
N LEU A 705 -14.86 -7.77 -7.46
CA LEU A 705 -15.17 -6.73 -6.47
C LEU A 705 -16.02 -7.20 -5.29
N ILE A 706 -16.62 -8.41 -5.34
CA ILE A 706 -17.30 -9.00 -4.18
C ILE A 706 -16.26 -9.41 -3.11
N ASN A 707 -15.00 -9.64 -3.50
CA ASN A 707 -13.93 -10.05 -2.63
C ASN A 707 -13.23 -8.81 -2.04
N GLU A 708 -13.70 -8.34 -0.87
CA GLU A 708 -13.00 -7.31 -0.08
C GLU A 708 -11.78 -7.94 0.59
N LEU A 709 -10.60 -7.51 0.22
CA LEU A 709 -9.32 -8.01 0.71
C LEU A 709 -8.94 -7.37 2.05
N TYR A 710 -9.24 -6.08 2.20
CA TYR A 710 -8.88 -5.30 3.37
C TYR A 710 -9.87 -4.17 3.64
N ASN A 711 -10.07 -3.89 4.93
CA ASN A 711 -10.94 -2.83 5.43
C ASN A 711 -10.38 -2.29 6.74
N SER A 712 -9.88 -1.06 6.74
CA SER A 712 -9.25 -0.43 7.90
C SER A 712 -10.21 -0.18 9.07
N GLY A 713 -11.52 -0.18 8.82
CA GLY A 713 -12.54 0.00 9.87
C GLY A 713 -12.79 -1.24 10.74
N ILE A 714 -12.28 -2.40 10.33
CA ILE A 714 -12.47 -3.68 11.06
C ILE A 714 -11.39 -3.86 12.14
N ASN A 715 -10.15 -3.46 11.85
CA ASN A 715 -9.01 -3.66 12.75
C ASN A 715 -8.80 -2.46 13.66
N THR A 716 -8.81 -2.70 14.97
CA THR A 716 -8.48 -1.66 15.97
C THR A 716 -7.04 -1.18 15.76
N GLY A 717 -6.86 0.10 15.54
CA GLY A 717 -5.54 0.72 15.29
C GLY A 717 -5.19 0.96 13.82
N ASP A 718 -5.95 0.39 12.89
CA ASP A 718 -5.76 0.62 11.45
C ASP A 718 -6.64 1.78 10.91
N ALA A 719 -7.53 2.34 11.72
CA ALA A 719 -8.40 3.43 11.29
C ALA A 719 -7.56 4.66 10.87
N PRO A 720 -7.83 5.27 9.70
CA PRO A 720 -7.26 6.55 9.31
C PRO A 720 -7.91 7.69 10.11
N GLY A 721 -7.48 8.93 9.85
CA GLY A 721 -8.15 10.11 10.37
C GLY A 721 -9.56 10.32 9.82
N TYR A 722 -10.14 11.49 10.05
CA TYR A 722 -11.46 11.84 9.50
C TYR A 722 -11.39 12.05 7.98
N GLY A 723 -12.50 11.70 7.31
CA GLY A 723 -12.59 11.85 5.86
C GLY A 723 -12.51 13.32 5.44
N ILE A 724 -11.71 13.58 4.40
CA ILE A 724 -11.65 14.85 3.68
C ILE A 724 -12.24 14.62 2.31
N LYS A 725 -13.12 15.53 1.86
CA LYS A 725 -13.80 15.42 0.57
C LYS A 725 -12.80 15.35 -0.60
N PHE A 726 -12.94 14.35 -1.47
CA PHE A 726 -12.18 14.12 -2.71
C PHE A 726 -10.70 13.73 -2.55
N THR A 727 -10.25 13.35 -1.38
CA THR A 727 -8.91 12.75 -1.28
C THR A 727 -8.85 11.40 -2.00
N SER A 728 -7.71 11.13 -2.62
CA SER A 728 -7.47 9.89 -3.38
C SER A 728 -6.27 9.15 -2.78
N PRO A 729 -6.32 7.82 -2.67
CA PRO A 729 -5.15 7.07 -2.26
C PRO A 729 -4.10 7.06 -3.37
N ILE A 730 -2.83 6.94 -3.02
CA ILE A 730 -1.79 6.47 -3.93
C ILE A 730 -1.20 5.17 -3.44
N VAL A 731 -0.80 4.33 -4.37
CA VAL A 731 -0.24 3.01 -4.08
C VAL A 731 1.05 2.83 -4.86
N ALA A 732 2.15 2.70 -4.14
CA ALA A 732 3.44 2.45 -4.74
C ALA A 732 4.43 1.88 -3.71
N ASN A 733 5.36 1.05 -4.18
CA ASN A 733 6.47 0.53 -3.40
C ASN A 733 6.04 -0.26 -2.15
N GLY A 734 4.95 -1.02 -2.27
CA GLY A 734 4.40 -1.82 -1.18
C GLY A 734 3.63 -1.02 -0.12
N LYS A 735 3.27 0.22 -0.41
CA LYS A 735 2.56 1.11 0.53
C LYS A 735 1.38 1.81 -0.10
N VAL A 736 0.44 2.21 0.76
CA VAL A 736 -0.70 3.07 0.43
C VAL A 736 -0.63 4.32 1.29
N TYR A 737 -0.84 5.49 0.67
CA TYR A 737 -0.79 6.79 1.33
C TYR A 737 -2.13 7.49 1.12
N ILE A 738 -2.69 8.08 2.19
CA ILE A 738 -3.93 8.83 2.16
C ILE A 738 -3.84 10.07 3.05
N GLY A 739 -4.32 11.20 2.54
CA GLY A 739 -4.53 12.42 3.33
C GLY A 739 -5.84 12.34 4.10
N THR A 740 -5.80 12.64 5.41
CA THR A 740 -6.98 12.67 6.29
C THR A 740 -6.89 13.82 7.29
N ALA A 741 -7.96 14.08 8.03
CA ALA A 741 -7.93 15.07 9.09
C ALA A 741 -7.66 14.39 10.44
N HIS A 742 -6.70 14.94 11.18
CA HIS A 742 -6.29 14.38 12.48
C HIS A 742 -7.27 14.75 13.60
N ASP A 743 -7.70 16.00 13.66
CA ASP A 743 -8.54 16.49 14.76
C ASP A 743 -9.60 17.48 14.25
N LEU A 744 -10.82 17.29 14.74
CA LEU A 744 -11.97 18.20 14.51
C LEU A 744 -12.14 19.25 15.61
N SER A 745 -11.34 19.18 16.67
CA SER A 745 -11.58 19.96 17.91
C SER A 745 -11.32 21.45 17.77
N THR A 746 -10.66 21.88 16.67
CA THR A 746 -10.32 23.28 16.48
C THR A 746 -10.62 23.75 15.06
N ALA A 747 -11.85 24.22 14.84
CA ALA A 747 -12.23 24.90 13.58
C ALA A 747 -11.29 26.07 13.19
N THR A 748 -10.54 26.60 14.16
CA THR A 748 -9.61 27.71 13.97
C THR A 748 -8.16 27.28 13.68
N ASN A 749 -7.81 26.02 13.93
CA ASN A 749 -6.47 25.50 13.67
C ASN A 749 -6.53 24.01 13.28
N PRO A 750 -7.09 23.67 12.11
CA PRO A 750 -7.20 22.29 11.66
C PRO A 750 -5.82 21.66 11.52
N GLN A 751 -5.75 20.38 11.88
CA GLN A 751 -4.58 19.55 11.64
C GLN A 751 -4.97 18.40 10.72
N GLY A 752 -4.14 18.14 9.73
CA GLY A 752 -4.24 16.98 8.86
C GLY A 752 -3.26 15.88 9.29
N GLU A 753 -3.41 14.74 8.69
CA GLU A 753 -2.40 13.69 8.75
C GLU A 753 -2.27 12.99 7.39
N LEU A 754 -1.07 12.51 7.13
CA LEU A 754 -0.78 11.62 6.03
C LEU A 754 -0.62 10.22 6.60
N ASP A 755 -1.59 9.37 6.34
CA ASP A 755 -1.62 7.98 6.80
C ASP A 755 -0.87 7.06 5.83
N VAL A 756 -0.01 6.19 6.38
CA VAL A 756 0.80 5.25 5.63
C VAL A 756 0.44 3.83 6.02
N TYR A 757 0.05 3.03 5.04
CA TYR A 757 -0.28 1.62 5.16
C TYR A 757 0.72 0.76 4.40
N GLY A 758 0.87 -0.50 4.82
CA GLY A 758 1.77 -1.46 4.19
C GLY A 758 1.75 -2.81 4.89
N SER A 759 2.71 -3.67 4.55
CA SER A 759 2.87 -4.97 5.22
C SER A 759 3.26 -4.80 6.68
N LYS A 760 2.54 -5.53 7.57
CA LYS A 760 2.76 -5.57 9.03
C LYS A 760 3.92 -6.47 9.39
#